data_f2c9f2439f5d612d2ce338353134d78f
#
_entry.id   f2c9f2439f5d612d2ce338353134d78f
#
_cell.length_a   1.000
_cell.length_b   1.000
_cell.length_c   1.000
_cell.angle_alpha   90.00
_cell.angle_beta   90.00
_cell.angle_gamma   90.00
#
_symmetry.space_group_name_H-M   'P 1'
#
loop_
_entity.id
_entity.type
_entity.pdbx_description
1 polymer ?
#
loop_
_entity_poly.entity_id
_entity_poly.type
_entity_poly.pdbx_seq_one_letter_code
_entity_poly.pdbx_strand_id
1 'polypeptide(L)'
;VQRARIIVQNQSEGIVEVGYIADAGHADEGPFLKEERKLINTIAERLSNYILHQRLKNVFHEWQVMKQEFADKRNTNWKVVLEMLRNTDQDLFLRISRKMLNHLCWSGVPEAGQLFHRFSASEETDEADNILDSNKPQQREELNNFIKNTNDIFVIASNHLSEEEIISYIQKWIKDDKTVFLTEVLERLDTSLSEIAEAVNRYRRIAPDGIDLSPASEKGLRVSLVRRFFTETLRFINVAKHHVHINDFYDLIKHIIYHQNSHGKLGGKSAGLFLATQILRTMGEKNELLANIRVPKTWYIPSDGILDFIHYNNLEDVFNQKYLDVDNVREEYPRLVQVFKNSYFSPEIMKGLSIVLDDLGNRPIIVRSSSLLEDSITAAFSGKYKSLFLANRGTKKERLSELMDAIAEVYASTFGPDPIEYRAEKGLLDFHEEMGIMIQEVVGTKVGHYVLPAYSGVAFSNNEFRWSPRIKREDGLIRMVPGLGTRAVDRVSDDYPLLIAPGQPGLRVNITPDEVLRYSPKKIDVINLETKSFETIGVHELLLECGDHYPILNKLVSICNNDDVRDPVGFNFDISHDTLAMTFNGLLNTTTFVRQINEVLQTLQSEMGTPVDIEFASDGEALYLLQCRPQIFAERSGASPIPHDIPYEKIVFTGKRYISNGSVPDITHIVYVDPKGYSHLSQRSDMLAIGRAVGKLNNLLPKRQFILMGPGRWGSRGDIRLGVSVSYSDINNTAMLVEIARKQGNYLPDLSFGTHFFQDLVEASIRYLPLYPDDEGIIFNEAFLSRSHNILSEILPEFDHLTEYISVIDVPSCSNGNILRILLNADLDEAIGFLAPPGRPRDKQKQSPTNHDRNQEDAWMWRLRMAERIASHVDAERFGVKAMYVFGSTKNATAGPGSDIDLLVHVGGSSEQTRDLGIWLDGWNSSLSEYNY
;
A
#
# COMPACT_ATOMS: atom_id res chain seq x y z
N VAL A 1 18.50 14.18 47.55
CA VAL A 1 19.16 12.92 47.21
C VAL A 1 18.34 12.16 46.23
N GLN A 2 18.90 11.84 45.07
CA GLN A 2 18.32 10.92 44.13
C GLN A 2 18.96 9.55 44.23
N ARG A 3 18.13 8.50 43.96
CA ARG A 3 18.55 7.10 44.07
C ARG A 3 18.16 6.32 42.81
N ALA A 4 19.08 5.50 42.33
CA ALA A 4 18.79 4.49 41.28
C ALA A 4 19.30 3.12 41.79
N ARG A 5 18.47 2.08 41.61
CA ARG A 5 18.83 0.72 42.01
C ARG A 5 19.74 0.07 40.97
N ILE A 6 20.78 -0.57 41.43
CA ILE A 6 21.62 -1.46 40.64
C ILE A 6 20.94 -2.83 40.64
N ILE A 7 20.29 -3.19 39.52
CA ILE A 7 19.56 -4.45 39.41
C ILE A 7 20.35 -5.39 38.51
N VAL A 8 20.76 -6.51 39.01
CA VAL A 8 21.43 -7.58 38.27
C VAL A 8 20.54 -8.82 38.34
N GLN A 9 20.07 -9.32 37.22
CA GLN A 9 19.20 -10.52 37.13
C GLN A 9 17.97 -10.44 38.04
N ASN A 10 17.24 -9.32 38.00
CA ASN A 10 16.07 -9.04 38.88
C ASN A 10 16.34 -8.98 40.39
N GLN A 11 17.59 -9.04 40.82
CA GLN A 11 17.98 -8.83 42.22
C GLN A 11 18.66 -7.47 42.41
N SER A 12 18.26 -6.76 43.47
CA SER A 12 18.87 -5.47 43.78
C SER A 12 20.21 -5.70 44.44
N GLU A 13 21.29 -5.39 43.74
CA GLU A 13 22.69 -5.56 44.23
C GLU A 13 23.24 -4.33 44.93
N GLY A 14 22.58 -3.19 44.76
CA GLY A 14 23.00 -1.94 45.40
C GLY A 14 22.15 -0.76 44.90
N ILE A 15 22.52 0.41 45.35
CA ILE A 15 21.89 1.68 45.02
C ILE A 15 22.96 2.70 44.65
N VAL A 16 22.77 3.39 43.54
CA VAL A 16 23.51 4.62 43.23
C VAL A 16 22.77 5.77 43.90
N GLU A 17 23.43 6.50 44.75
CA GLU A 17 22.87 7.64 45.48
C GLU A 17 23.68 8.90 45.19
N VAL A 18 23.00 9.96 44.79
CA VAL A 18 23.61 11.26 44.51
C VAL A 18 22.90 12.33 45.32
N GLY A 19 23.68 13.15 46.00
CA GLY A 19 23.14 14.24 46.78
C GLY A 19 23.94 15.51 46.56
N TYR A 20 23.28 16.65 46.64
CA TYR A 20 23.95 17.94 46.69
C TYR A 20 24.40 18.22 48.10
N ILE A 21 25.60 18.76 48.24
CA ILE A 21 26.22 19.14 49.56
C ILE A 21 25.73 20.51 50.04
N ALA A 22 25.20 21.34 49.15
CA ALA A 22 24.61 22.64 49.45
C ALA A 22 23.20 22.74 48.86
N ASP A 23 22.39 23.66 49.39
CA ASP A 23 21.03 23.89 48.94
C ASP A 23 21.08 24.47 47.50
N ALA A 24 20.90 23.61 46.53
CA ALA A 24 20.76 23.98 45.11
C ALA A 24 19.27 24.20 44.87
N GLY A 25 18.89 25.40 44.40
CA GLY A 25 17.51 25.83 44.20
C GLY A 25 16.57 24.80 43.57
N HIS A 26 15.30 25.11 43.45
CA HIS A 26 14.29 24.20 42.90
C HIS A 26 14.54 23.99 41.40
N ALA A 27 14.69 22.73 41.02
CA ALA A 27 14.72 22.23 39.64
C ALA A 27 13.54 21.30 39.41
N ASP A 28 13.45 20.62 38.24
CA ASP A 28 12.31 19.80 37.82
C ASP A 28 11.92 18.68 38.80
N GLU A 29 12.88 18.10 39.49
CA GLU A 29 12.67 17.05 40.53
C GLU A 29 13.37 17.40 41.85
N GLY A 30 12.86 18.41 42.53
CA GLY A 30 13.52 18.97 43.72
C GLY A 30 14.78 19.76 43.33
N PRO A 31 15.98 19.44 43.88
CA PRO A 31 17.21 20.09 43.46
C PRO A 31 17.87 19.48 42.21
N PHE A 32 17.20 18.53 41.50
CA PHE A 32 17.77 17.79 40.38
C PHE A 32 17.05 18.10 39.09
N LEU A 33 17.79 18.11 37.95
CA LEU A 33 17.27 18.15 36.62
C LEU A 33 16.84 16.74 36.16
N LYS A 34 15.91 16.64 35.24
CA LYS A 34 15.49 15.35 34.62
C LYS A 34 16.66 14.63 33.95
N GLU A 35 17.57 15.40 33.34
CA GLU A 35 18.79 14.88 32.72
C GLU A 35 19.74 14.23 33.76
N GLU A 36 19.83 14.79 34.96
CA GLU A 36 20.63 14.22 36.06
C GLU A 36 20.04 12.89 36.53
N ARG A 37 18.71 12.77 36.59
CA ARG A 37 18.04 11.52 36.88
C ARG A 37 18.31 10.46 35.82
N LYS A 38 18.23 10.82 34.52
CA LYS A 38 18.62 9.93 33.43
C LYS A 38 20.07 9.46 33.58
N LEU A 39 20.98 10.39 33.91
CA LEU A 39 22.38 10.07 34.11
C LEU A 39 22.58 9.06 35.29
N ILE A 40 21.91 9.27 36.43
CA ILE A 40 21.99 8.38 37.57
C ILE A 40 21.45 6.98 37.23
N ASN A 41 20.33 6.90 36.53
CA ASN A 41 19.78 5.65 36.01
C ASN A 41 20.74 4.95 35.05
N THR A 42 21.35 5.72 34.13
CA THR A 42 22.35 5.18 33.18
C THR A 42 23.60 4.68 33.89
N ILE A 43 24.05 5.36 34.97
CA ILE A 43 25.18 4.92 35.80
C ILE A 43 24.82 3.62 36.52
N ALA A 44 23.63 3.54 37.12
CA ALA A 44 23.16 2.33 37.80
C ALA A 44 23.04 1.14 36.83
N GLU A 45 22.55 1.36 35.63
CA GLU A 45 22.47 0.35 34.57
C GLU A 45 23.87 -0.09 34.09
N ARG A 46 24.80 0.84 33.89
CA ARG A 46 26.19 0.51 33.54
C ARG A 46 26.87 -0.28 34.62
N LEU A 47 26.63 0.05 35.89
CA LEU A 47 27.12 -0.74 37.03
C LEU A 47 26.49 -2.12 37.06
N SER A 48 25.21 -2.25 36.82
CA SER A 48 24.51 -3.52 36.68
C SER A 48 25.14 -4.41 35.61
N ASN A 49 25.36 -3.82 34.42
CA ASN A 49 26.02 -4.50 33.29
C ASN A 49 27.48 -4.85 33.58
N TYR A 50 28.22 -3.98 34.27
CA TYR A 50 29.60 -4.25 34.68
C TYR A 50 29.69 -5.38 35.72
N ILE A 51 28.82 -5.36 36.72
CA ILE A 51 28.78 -6.42 37.74
C ILE A 51 28.42 -7.76 37.07
N LEU A 52 27.45 -7.75 36.18
CA LEU A 52 27.10 -8.95 35.40
C LEU A 52 28.25 -9.42 34.52
N HIS A 53 28.95 -8.51 33.86
CA HIS A 53 30.13 -8.84 33.04
C HIS A 53 31.28 -9.40 33.86
N GLN A 54 31.55 -8.81 35.06
CA GLN A 54 32.55 -9.32 35.97
C GLN A 54 32.19 -10.68 36.53
N ARG A 55 30.93 -10.92 36.91
CA ARG A 55 30.45 -12.25 37.30
C ARG A 55 30.65 -13.27 36.20
N LEU A 56 30.28 -12.92 34.98
CA LEU A 56 30.46 -13.79 33.78
C LEU A 56 31.95 -14.03 33.49
N LYS A 57 32.78 -13.00 33.63
CA LYS A 57 34.24 -13.12 33.42
C LYS A 57 34.89 -14.00 34.50
N ASN A 58 34.49 -13.87 35.75
CA ASN A 58 34.97 -14.74 36.82
C ASN A 58 34.51 -16.18 36.60
N VAL A 59 33.26 -16.36 36.19
CA VAL A 59 32.69 -17.64 35.84
C VAL A 59 33.43 -18.26 34.63
N PHE A 60 33.80 -17.48 33.63
CA PHE A 60 34.62 -17.94 32.48
C PHE A 60 36.07 -18.26 32.93
N HIS A 61 36.62 -17.54 33.85
CA HIS A 61 37.93 -17.76 34.39
C HIS A 61 37.98 -19.02 35.26
N GLU A 62 37.01 -19.19 36.14
CA GLU A 62 36.84 -20.44 36.92
C GLU A 62 36.56 -21.63 35.99
N TRP A 63 35.79 -21.42 34.89
CA TRP A 63 35.60 -22.44 33.88
C TRP A 63 36.93 -22.81 33.13
N GLN A 64 37.76 -21.83 32.79
CA GLN A 64 39.08 -22.10 32.21
C GLN A 64 40.01 -22.82 33.19
N VAL A 65 40.00 -22.42 34.45
CA VAL A 65 40.80 -23.11 35.52
C VAL A 65 40.26 -24.51 35.78
N MET A 66 38.94 -24.69 35.90
CA MET A 66 38.35 -26.02 36.01
C MET A 66 38.59 -26.89 34.79
N LYS A 67 38.57 -26.33 33.59
CA LYS A 67 38.89 -27.05 32.34
C LYS A 67 40.32 -27.58 32.33
N GLN A 68 41.27 -26.89 32.97
CA GLN A 68 42.64 -27.40 33.16
C GLN A 68 42.73 -28.43 34.30
N GLU A 69 41.97 -28.32 35.38
CA GLU A 69 41.96 -29.30 36.47
C GLU A 69 41.17 -30.58 36.19
N PHE A 70 40.15 -30.51 35.30
CA PHE A 70 39.29 -31.64 34.94
C PHE A 70 39.65 -32.34 33.64
N ALA A 71 40.72 -31.93 32.95
CA ALA A 71 41.21 -32.62 31.78
C ALA A 71 41.58 -34.08 32.01
N ASP A 72 41.72 -34.50 33.27
CA ASP A 72 42.11 -35.86 33.70
C ASP A 72 40.95 -36.76 34.19
N LYS A 73 39.70 -36.24 34.27
CA LYS A 73 38.54 -37.08 34.60
C LYS A 73 37.40 -36.87 33.60
N ARG A 74 36.90 -37.96 33.02
CA ARG A 74 35.75 -38.10 32.10
C ARG A 74 34.44 -37.40 32.57
N ASN A 75 34.48 -36.14 32.92
CA ASN A 75 33.26 -35.34 33.20
C ASN A 75 32.96 -34.55 31.92
N THR A 76 31.84 -34.87 31.30
CA THR A 76 31.29 -34.21 30.13
C THR A 76 31.08 -32.70 30.44
N ASN A 77 31.60 -31.84 29.54
CA ASN A 77 31.62 -30.37 29.72
C ASN A 77 30.21 -29.74 29.99
N TRP A 78 29.16 -30.33 29.46
CA TRP A 78 27.78 -29.84 29.69
C TRP A 78 27.31 -30.00 31.15
N LYS A 79 27.80 -31.04 31.90
CA LYS A 79 27.44 -31.25 33.31
C LYS A 79 27.96 -30.11 34.21
N VAL A 80 29.18 -29.67 33.94
CA VAL A 80 29.81 -28.56 34.66
C VAL A 80 29.00 -27.26 34.42
N VAL A 81 28.59 -26.99 33.17
CA VAL A 81 27.75 -25.82 32.83
C VAL A 81 26.40 -25.85 33.53
N LEU A 82 25.75 -27.01 33.57
CA LEU A 82 24.47 -27.17 34.25
C LEU A 82 24.54 -27.05 35.77
N GLU A 83 25.59 -27.62 36.40
CA GLU A 83 25.80 -27.54 37.82
C GLU A 83 26.09 -26.10 38.27
N MET A 84 26.84 -25.39 37.45
CA MET A 84 27.08 -23.96 37.61
C MET A 84 25.78 -23.15 37.50
N LEU A 85 24.97 -23.35 36.44
CA LEU A 85 23.67 -22.71 36.29
C LEU A 85 22.73 -23.00 37.47
N ARG A 86 22.72 -24.26 37.94
CA ARG A 86 21.90 -24.67 39.07
C ARG A 86 22.28 -23.94 40.35
N ASN A 87 23.56 -23.62 40.54
CA ASN A 87 24.08 -22.95 41.72
C ASN A 87 24.00 -21.42 41.64
N THR A 88 24.00 -20.86 40.40
CA THR A 88 24.03 -19.41 40.19
C THR A 88 22.66 -18.83 39.81
N ASP A 89 21.84 -19.56 39.02
CA ASP A 89 20.53 -19.13 38.53
C ASP A 89 19.60 -20.34 38.37
N GLN A 90 18.94 -20.71 39.44
CA GLN A 90 18.06 -21.89 39.49
C GLN A 90 16.85 -21.75 38.52
N ASP A 91 16.31 -20.55 38.36
CA ASP A 91 15.17 -20.30 37.45
C ASP A 91 15.60 -20.47 35.98
N LEU A 92 16.75 -19.97 35.59
CA LEU A 92 17.32 -20.18 34.28
C LEU A 92 17.61 -21.67 33.99
N PHE A 93 18.18 -22.37 35.00
CA PHE A 93 18.40 -23.80 34.91
C PHE A 93 17.12 -24.59 34.66
N LEU A 94 16.03 -24.27 35.37
CA LEU A 94 14.71 -24.88 35.18
C LEU A 94 14.13 -24.58 33.77
N ARG A 95 14.27 -23.34 33.31
CA ARG A 95 13.80 -22.97 31.94
C ARG A 95 14.58 -23.71 30.86
N ILE A 96 15.88 -23.84 30.98
CA ILE A 96 16.74 -24.58 30.04
C ILE A 96 16.40 -26.08 30.07
N SER A 97 16.20 -26.65 31.25
CA SER A 97 15.82 -28.06 31.40
C SER A 97 14.48 -28.38 30.71
N ARG A 98 13.49 -27.46 30.86
CA ARG A 98 12.21 -27.56 30.17
C ARG A 98 12.34 -27.47 28.66
N LYS A 99 13.17 -26.52 28.14
CA LYS A 99 13.43 -26.38 26.73
C LYS A 99 14.13 -27.63 26.16
N MET A 100 15.05 -28.26 26.90
CA MET A 100 15.70 -29.50 26.50
C MET A 100 14.71 -30.66 26.43
N LEU A 101 13.84 -30.83 27.43
CA LEU A 101 12.81 -31.86 27.41
C LEU A 101 11.87 -31.70 26.19
N ASN A 102 11.39 -30.48 25.94
CA ASN A 102 10.55 -30.21 24.80
C ASN A 102 11.25 -30.50 23.48
N HIS A 103 12.53 -30.14 23.37
CA HIS A 103 13.34 -30.41 22.17
C HIS A 103 13.45 -31.93 21.93
N LEU A 104 13.74 -32.71 22.94
CA LEU A 104 13.83 -34.16 22.85
C LEU A 104 12.48 -34.80 22.47
N CYS A 105 11.38 -34.32 23.05
CA CYS A 105 10.02 -34.77 22.68
C CYS A 105 9.71 -34.48 21.21
N TRP A 106 10.01 -33.27 20.71
CA TRP A 106 9.79 -32.91 19.32
C TRP A 106 10.72 -33.64 18.35
N SER A 107 11.90 -34.04 18.81
CA SER A 107 12.81 -34.87 18.04
C SER A 107 12.40 -36.36 18.06
N GLY A 108 11.28 -36.70 18.68
CA GLY A 108 10.72 -38.05 18.69
C GLY A 108 11.45 -39.04 19.61
N VAL A 109 12.15 -38.56 20.66
CA VAL A 109 12.86 -39.41 21.64
C VAL A 109 11.83 -40.06 22.57
N PRO A 110 11.65 -41.42 22.53
CA PRO A 110 10.58 -42.08 23.29
C PRO A 110 10.72 -41.90 24.80
N GLU A 111 11.94 -41.94 25.35
CA GLU A 111 12.24 -41.78 26.76
C GLU A 111 11.86 -40.38 27.26
N ALA A 112 12.05 -39.35 26.44
CA ALA A 112 11.64 -38.00 26.77
C ALA A 112 10.10 -37.89 26.81
N GLY A 113 9.39 -38.54 25.88
CA GLY A 113 7.94 -38.65 25.89
C GLY A 113 7.44 -39.35 27.15
N GLN A 114 8.04 -40.48 27.55
CA GLN A 114 7.71 -41.17 28.78
C GLN A 114 7.99 -40.31 30.04
N LEU A 115 9.09 -39.57 30.02
CA LEU A 115 9.40 -38.64 31.10
C LEU A 115 8.37 -37.49 31.15
N PHE A 116 7.98 -36.97 30.01
CA PHE A 116 6.93 -35.95 29.90
C PHE A 116 5.59 -36.47 30.40
N HIS A 117 5.20 -37.72 30.06
CA HIS A 117 3.99 -38.36 30.56
C HIS A 117 4.05 -38.64 32.09
N ARG A 118 5.24 -38.95 32.63
CA ARG A 118 5.39 -39.05 34.10
C ARG A 118 5.19 -37.71 34.80
N PHE A 119 5.40 -36.61 34.13
CA PHE A 119 5.08 -35.27 34.64
C PHE A 119 3.57 -34.94 34.46
N SER A 120 2.86 -35.65 33.56
CA SER A 120 1.44 -35.45 33.24
C SER A 120 0.52 -36.50 33.81
N ALA A 121 1.04 -37.55 34.42
CA ALA A 121 0.24 -38.66 34.91
C ALA A 121 -0.08 -38.50 36.40
N SER A 122 -1.27 -38.01 36.72
CA SER A 122 -2.04 -38.52 37.84
C SER A 122 -2.55 -39.92 37.49
N GLU A 123 -2.41 -40.88 38.43
CA GLU A 123 -2.71 -42.27 38.31
C GLU A 123 -3.93 -42.63 37.44
N GLU A 124 -3.71 -43.60 36.52
CA GLU A 124 -4.70 -44.45 35.84
C GLU A 124 -6.06 -43.82 35.48
N THR A 125 -6.13 -43.15 34.35
CA THR A 125 -7.36 -43.03 33.57
C THR A 125 -7.07 -43.40 32.15
N ASP A 126 -7.92 -44.29 31.59
CA ASP A 126 -7.83 -44.85 30.25
C ASP A 126 -7.60 -43.78 29.18
N GLU A 127 -6.59 -43.98 28.32
CA GLU A 127 -6.24 -43.06 27.20
C GLU A 127 -7.39 -42.72 26.24
N ALA A 128 -8.41 -43.58 26.20
CA ALA A 128 -9.61 -43.42 25.36
C ALA A 128 -10.56 -42.31 25.85
N ASP A 129 -10.60 -42.04 27.16
CA ASP A 129 -11.49 -41.01 27.74
C ASP A 129 -10.93 -39.59 27.70
N ASN A 130 -9.60 -39.43 27.57
CA ASN A 130 -8.96 -38.13 27.54
C ASN A 130 -9.10 -37.39 26.19
N ILE A 131 -9.40 -38.08 25.10
CA ILE A 131 -9.57 -37.47 23.75
C ILE A 131 -10.94 -36.81 23.59
N LEU A 132 -11.93 -37.25 24.38
CA LEU A 132 -13.31 -36.78 24.24
C LEU A 132 -13.70 -35.62 25.16
N ASP A 133 -12.89 -35.24 26.12
CA ASP A 133 -13.26 -34.22 27.11
C ASP A 133 -12.25 -33.06 27.18
N SER A 134 -12.08 -32.36 26.03
CA SER A 134 -11.20 -31.18 25.87
C SER A 134 -11.58 -29.99 26.77
N ASN A 135 -12.74 -30.06 27.43
CA ASN A 135 -13.26 -29.00 28.31
C ASN A 135 -12.97 -29.24 29.80
N LYS A 136 -12.36 -30.36 30.18
CA LYS A 136 -11.92 -30.57 31.55
C LYS A 136 -10.60 -29.88 31.83
N PRO A 137 -10.52 -29.02 32.85
CA PRO A 137 -9.26 -28.42 33.24
C PRO A 137 -8.31 -29.52 33.76
N GLN A 138 -7.09 -29.53 33.24
CA GLN A 138 -6.05 -30.45 33.71
C GLN A 138 -5.69 -30.12 35.16
N GLN A 139 -5.41 -31.16 35.97
CA GLN A 139 -4.98 -30.98 37.37
C GLN A 139 -3.62 -30.30 37.44
N ARG A 140 -3.45 -29.41 38.39
CA ARG A 140 -2.19 -28.68 38.62
C ARG A 140 -1.14 -29.63 39.23
N GLU A 141 -0.03 -29.80 38.50
CA GLU A 141 1.10 -30.59 38.99
C GLU A 141 2.03 -29.76 39.89
N GLU A 142 2.64 -30.42 40.87
CA GLU A 142 3.58 -29.75 41.77
C GLU A 142 4.95 -29.58 41.07
N LEU A 143 5.47 -28.36 41.09
CA LEU A 143 6.77 -27.95 40.52
C LEU A 143 7.95 -28.74 41.13
N ASN A 144 7.80 -29.24 42.37
CA ASN A 144 8.80 -30.02 43.07
C ASN A 144 9.19 -31.34 42.39
N ASN A 145 8.26 -31.96 41.66
CA ASN A 145 8.56 -33.20 40.94
C ASN A 145 9.39 -32.92 39.67
N PHE A 146 9.20 -31.79 39.04
CA PHE A 146 10.02 -31.37 37.91
C PHE A 146 11.48 -31.14 38.32
N ILE A 147 11.72 -30.46 39.45
CA ILE A 147 13.05 -30.14 39.95
C ILE A 147 13.87 -31.41 40.25
N LYS A 148 13.22 -32.46 40.81
CA LYS A 148 13.90 -33.74 41.13
C LYS A 148 14.38 -34.51 39.90
N ASN A 149 13.69 -34.38 38.79
CA ASN A 149 13.92 -35.17 37.56
C ASN A 149 14.69 -34.41 36.46
N THR A 150 15.12 -33.16 36.71
CA THR A 150 15.88 -32.36 35.71
C THR A 150 17.19 -33.00 35.30
N ASN A 151 17.84 -33.77 36.16
CA ASN A 151 19.08 -34.48 35.82
C ASN A 151 18.82 -35.57 34.78
N ASP A 152 17.66 -36.26 34.84
CA ASP A 152 17.31 -37.34 33.92
C ASP A 152 17.10 -36.80 32.50
N ILE A 153 16.61 -35.58 32.37
CA ILE A 153 16.44 -34.92 31.03
C ILE A 153 17.77 -34.85 30.28
N PHE A 154 18.83 -34.41 30.95
CA PHE A 154 20.15 -34.28 30.33
C PHE A 154 20.89 -35.60 30.19
N VAL A 155 20.57 -36.61 31.01
CA VAL A 155 21.04 -37.98 30.80
C VAL A 155 20.40 -38.54 29.50
N ILE A 156 19.09 -38.35 29.32
CA ILE A 156 18.42 -38.76 28.07
C ILE A 156 19.02 -37.98 26.90
N ALA A 157 19.21 -36.64 27.03
CA ALA A 157 19.85 -35.85 25.99
C ALA A 157 21.22 -36.39 25.59
N SER A 158 22.04 -36.80 26.56
CA SER A 158 23.40 -37.35 26.30
C SER A 158 23.41 -38.71 25.60
N ASN A 159 22.27 -39.42 25.59
CA ASN A 159 22.15 -40.69 24.88
C ASN A 159 21.75 -40.48 23.40
N HIS A 160 21.18 -39.33 23.03
CA HIS A 160 20.62 -39.06 21.70
C HIS A 160 21.30 -37.86 20.98
N LEU A 161 22.00 -37.01 21.71
CA LEU A 161 22.68 -35.82 21.19
C LEU A 161 24.17 -35.88 21.52
N SER A 162 25.00 -35.35 20.67
CA SER A 162 26.45 -35.17 20.93
C SER A 162 26.64 -34.10 22.02
N GLU A 163 27.79 -34.15 22.67
CA GLU A 163 28.17 -33.17 23.69
C GLU A 163 28.17 -31.72 23.15
N GLU A 164 28.62 -31.54 21.93
CA GLU A 164 28.67 -30.26 21.25
C GLU A 164 27.28 -29.72 20.98
N GLU A 165 26.34 -30.56 20.58
CA GLU A 165 24.92 -30.18 20.37
C GLU A 165 24.26 -29.78 21.68
N ILE A 166 24.44 -30.51 22.78
CA ILE A 166 23.89 -30.17 24.09
C ILE A 166 24.42 -28.81 24.55
N ILE A 167 25.71 -28.56 24.44
CA ILE A 167 26.33 -27.27 24.80
C ILE A 167 25.80 -26.15 23.91
N SER A 168 25.71 -26.40 22.61
CA SER A 168 25.15 -25.42 21.65
C SER A 168 23.71 -25.01 22.00
N TYR A 169 22.85 -25.98 22.32
CA TYR A 169 21.48 -25.70 22.76
C TYR A 169 21.43 -24.93 24.07
N ILE A 170 22.24 -25.30 25.07
CA ILE A 170 22.31 -24.58 26.34
C ILE A 170 22.75 -23.13 26.10
N GLN A 171 23.81 -22.92 25.32
CA GLN A 171 24.30 -21.57 25.00
C GLN A 171 23.24 -20.73 24.29
N LYS A 172 22.56 -21.32 23.32
CA LYS A 172 21.48 -20.68 22.58
C LYS A 172 20.34 -20.24 23.51
N TRP A 173 19.89 -21.11 24.41
CA TRP A 173 18.82 -20.80 25.33
C TRP A 173 19.19 -19.80 26.42
N ILE A 174 20.46 -19.75 26.84
CA ILE A 174 21.00 -18.68 27.69
C ILE A 174 20.95 -17.35 26.95
N LYS A 175 21.28 -17.33 25.66
CA LYS A 175 21.19 -16.12 24.84
C LYS A 175 19.73 -15.68 24.66
N ASP A 176 18.81 -16.62 24.38
CA ASP A 176 17.38 -16.36 24.32
C ASP A 176 16.88 -15.69 25.61
N ASP A 177 17.26 -16.23 26.77
CA ASP A 177 16.84 -15.70 28.07
C ASP A 177 17.33 -14.28 28.32
N LYS A 178 18.54 -13.94 27.85
CA LYS A 178 19.07 -12.56 27.95
C LYS A 178 18.29 -11.55 27.11
N THR A 179 17.43 -11.98 26.20
CA THR A 179 16.61 -11.11 25.35
C THR A 179 15.15 -11.05 25.77
N VAL A 180 14.77 -11.75 26.83
CA VAL A 180 13.39 -11.78 27.36
C VAL A 180 12.88 -10.37 27.68
N PHE A 181 13.75 -9.46 28.19
CA PHE A 181 13.36 -8.09 28.45
C PHE A 181 12.79 -7.35 27.21
N LEU A 182 13.32 -7.66 25.99
CA LEU A 182 12.81 -7.05 24.76
C LEU A 182 11.42 -7.58 24.46
N THR A 183 11.18 -8.89 24.67
CA THR A 183 9.84 -9.49 24.52
C THR A 183 8.86 -8.86 25.51
N GLU A 184 9.24 -8.74 26.78
CA GLU A 184 8.40 -8.15 27.83
C GLU A 184 8.00 -6.71 27.52
N VAL A 185 8.96 -5.89 27.06
CA VAL A 185 8.70 -4.50 26.63
C VAL A 185 7.78 -4.44 25.43
N LEU A 186 7.95 -5.35 24.47
CA LEU A 186 7.15 -5.36 23.23
C LEU A 186 5.73 -5.90 23.42
N GLU A 187 5.52 -6.81 24.35
CA GLU A 187 4.21 -7.40 24.65
C GLU A 187 3.32 -6.53 25.53
N ARG A 188 3.91 -5.65 26.32
CA ARG A 188 3.15 -4.68 27.12
C ARG A 188 2.51 -3.62 26.23
N LEU A 189 1.18 -3.48 26.29
CA LEU A 189 0.41 -2.53 25.47
C LEU A 189 0.67 -1.06 25.83
N ASP A 190 1.03 -0.79 27.09
CA ASP A 190 1.28 0.54 27.64
C ASP A 190 2.72 1.04 27.48
N THR A 191 3.56 0.30 26.76
CA THR A 191 4.98 0.67 26.56
C THR A 191 5.10 1.77 25.49
N SER A 192 5.78 2.86 25.82
CA SER A 192 6.05 3.97 24.90
C SER A 192 7.12 3.63 23.85
N LEU A 193 7.13 4.37 22.75
CA LEU A 193 8.19 4.25 21.73
C LEU A 193 9.58 4.54 22.31
N SER A 194 9.68 5.40 23.32
CA SER A 194 10.92 5.69 24.03
C SER A 194 11.47 4.46 24.74
N GLU A 195 10.63 3.72 25.46
CA GLU A 195 11.01 2.48 26.15
C GLU A 195 11.37 1.37 25.16
N ILE A 196 10.64 1.25 24.05
CA ILE A 196 10.95 0.30 22.97
C ILE A 196 12.29 0.64 22.33
N ALA A 197 12.54 1.92 22.04
CA ALA A 197 13.80 2.38 21.49
C ALA A 197 14.99 2.06 22.42
N GLU A 198 14.82 2.26 23.73
CA GLU A 198 15.83 1.93 24.72
C GLU A 198 16.09 0.42 24.78
N ALA A 199 15.03 -0.40 24.74
CA ALA A 199 15.14 -1.85 24.74
C ALA A 199 15.83 -2.38 23.47
N VAL A 200 15.51 -1.86 22.28
CA VAL A 200 16.19 -2.21 21.02
C VAL A 200 17.66 -1.78 21.03
N ASN A 201 17.95 -0.57 21.56
CA ASN A 201 19.32 -0.09 21.76
C ASN A 201 20.12 -0.98 22.73
N ARG A 202 19.48 -1.45 23.82
CA ARG A 202 20.09 -2.39 24.75
C ARG A 202 20.35 -3.74 24.09
N TYR A 203 19.40 -4.26 23.34
CA TYR A 203 19.57 -5.50 22.56
C TYR A 203 20.79 -5.41 21.63
N ARG A 204 20.93 -4.32 20.88
CA ARG A 204 22.07 -4.10 19.95
C ARG A 204 23.41 -4.05 20.66
N ARG A 205 23.48 -3.48 21.88
CA ARG A 205 24.72 -3.46 22.69
C ARG A 205 25.11 -4.84 23.20
N ILE A 206 24.13 -5.68 23.54
CA ILE A 206 24.36 -7.06 23.99
C ILE A 206 24.81 -7.95 22.82
N ALA A 207 24.34 -7.65 21.62
CA ALA A 207 24.55 -8.47 20.42
C ALA A 207 24.90 -7.60 19.20
N PRO A 208 26.12 -7.05 19.13
CA PRO A 208 26.57 -6.22 17.99
C PRO A 208 26.47 -6.96 16.65
N ASP A 209 26.82 -8.24 16.62
CA ASP A 209 26.82 -9.09 15.41
C ASP A 209 25.53 -9.92 15.24
N GLY A 210 24.50 -9.64 16.05
CA GLY A 210 23.31 -10.45 16.20
C GLY A 210 23.51 -11.56 17.23
N ILE A 211 22.43 -11.94 17.93
CA ILE A 211 22.43 -13.14 18.79
C ILE A 211 21.83 -14.25 17.93
N ASP A 212 22.44 -15.44 17.96
CA ASP A 212 21.80 -16.64 17.46
C ASP A 212 20.63 -17.00 18.37
N LEU A 213 19.52 -16.34 18.16
CA LEU A 213 18.27 -16.66 18.82
C LEU A 213 17.67 -17.94 18.23
N SER A 214 16.74 -18.56 18.97
CA SER A 214 15.94 -19.60 18.34
C SER A 214 15.13 -19.00 17.19
N PRO A 215 14.93 -19.72 16.06
CA PRO A 215 14.14 -19.19 14.94
C PRO A 215 12.74 -18.75 15.35
N ALA A 216 12.16 -19.40 16.36
CA ALA A 216 10.85 -19.03 16.92
C ALA A 216 10.92 -17.70 17.70
N SER A 217 11.92 -17.53 18.57
CA SER A 217 12.11 -16.30 19.37
C SER A 217 12.39 -15.10 18.47
N GLU A 218 13.28 -15.27 17.51
CA GLU A 218 13.61 -14.23 16.53
C GLU A 218 12.38 -13.80 15.72
N LYS A 219 11.61 -14.79 15.24
CA LYS A 219 10.37 -14.53 14.49
C LYS A 219 9.34 -13.82 15.34
N GLY A 220 9.18 -14.21 16.62
CA GLY A 220 8.30 -13.54 17.57
C GLY A 220 8.66 -12.08 17.77
N LEU A 221 9.94 -11.78 18.01
CA LEU A 221 10.43 -10.40 18.17
C LEU A 221 10.22 -9.55 16.92
N ARG A 222 10.50 -10.10 15.72
CA ARG A 222 10.24 -9.41 14.44
C ARG A 222 8.76 -9.05 14.30
N VAL A 223 7.85 -9.99 14.57
CA VAL A 223 6.40 -9.77 14.51
C VAL A 223 5.98 -8.68 15.48
N SER A 224 6.45 -8.73 16.73
CA SER A 224 6.10 -7.73 17.75
C SER A 224 6.61 -6.34 17.38
N LEU A 225 7.83 -6.22 16.86
CA LEU A 225 8.37 -4.94 16.37
C LEU A 225 7.57 -4.39 15.20
N VAL A 226 7.23 -5.22 14.22
CA VAL A 226 6.39 -4.82 13.08
C VAL A 226 5.03 -4.28 13.55
N ARG A 227 4.39 -4.98 14.50
CA ARG A 227 3.11 -4.56 15.07
C ARG A 227 3.19 -3.22 15.80
N ARG A 228 4.27 -2.97 16.50
CA ARG A 228 4.46 -1.74 17.30
C ARG A 228 4.74 -0.52 16.42
N PHE A 229 5.59 -0.66 15.40
CA PHE A 229 6.00 0.48 14.57
C PHE A 229 5.08 0.75 13.36
N PHE A 230 4.43 -0.28 12.79
CA PHE A 230 3.74 -0.15 11.53
C PHE A 230 2.26 -0.53 11.59
N THR A 231 1.91 -1.81 11.59
CA THR A 231 0.52 -2.25 11.44
C THR A 231 0.26 -3.61 12.10
N GLU A 232 -1.02 -3.85 12.43
CA GLU A 232 -1.49 -5.15 12.93
C GLU A 232 -2.06 -6.03 11.81
N THR A 233 -2.04 -5.56 10.58
CA THR A 233 -2.54 -6.30 9.42
C THR A 233 -1.73 -7.57 9.21
N LEU A 234 -2.38 -8.73 9.37
CA LEU A 234 -1.71 -10.05 9.31
C LEU A 234 -1.00 -10.29 7.98
N ARG A 235 -1.56 -9.81 6.87
CA ARG A 235 -0.94 -9.94 5.55
C ARG A 235 0.42 -9.24 5.50
N PHE A 236 0.52 -8.01 5.99
CA PHE A 236 1.77 -7.27 6.08
C PHE A 236 2.78 -7.98 6.99
N ILE A 237 2.34 -8.40 8.19
CA ILE A 237 3.17 -9.10 9.17
C ILE A 237 3.72 -10.42 8.60
N ASN A 238 2.88 -11.15 7.86
CA ASN A 238 3.28 -12.42 7.25
C ASN A 238 4.41 -12.27 6.23
N VAL A 239 4.46 -11.18 5.50
CA VAL A 239 5.57 -10.85 4.59
C VAL A 239 6.76 -10.32 5.38
N ALA A 240 6.54 -9.31 6.22
CA ALA A 240 7.60 -8.60 6.94
C ALA A 240 8.48 -9.53 7.81
N LYS A 241 7.89 -10.54 8.48
CA LYS A 241 8.63 -11.49 9.32
C LYS A 241 9.72 -12.29 8.59
N HIS A 242 9.71 -12.31 7.24
CA HIS A 242 10.71 -13.02 6.42
C HIS A 242 11.85 -12.11 5.95
N HIS A 243 11.59 -10.82 5.76
CA HIS A 243 12.54 -9.87 5.17
C HIS A 243 13.12 -8.86 6.15
N VAL A 244 12.44 -8.63 7.27
CA VAL A 244 12.83 -7.62 8.26
C VAL A 244 13.63 -8.27 9.39
N HIS A 245 14.71 -7.62 9.83
CA HIS A 245 15.53 -8.05 10.95
C HIS A 245 15.45 -7.06 12.12
N ILE A 246 15.80 -7.51 13.33
CA ILE A 246 15.77 -6.65 14.53
C ILE A 246 16.71 -5.44 14.36
N ASN A 247 17.84 -5.62 13.67
CA ASN A 247 18.79 -4.55 13.39
C ASN A 247 18.22 -3.44 12.49
N ASP A 248 17.25 -3.73 11.63
CA ASP A 248 16.61 -2.73 10.78
C ASP A 248 15.81 -1.73 11.62
N PHE A 249 15.20 -2.20 12.72
CA PHE A 249 14.52 -1.32 13.66
C PHE A 249 15.47 -0.43 14.46
N TYR A 250 16.68 -0.92 14.74
CA TYR A 250 17.70 -0.08 15.39
C TYR A 250 18.05 1.14 14.52
N ASP A 251 18.18 0.95 13.21
CA ASP A 251 18.48 2.04 12.29
C ASP A 251 17.26 2.93 12.04
N LEU A 252 16.06 2.35 11.98
CA LEU A 252 14.80 3.08 11.87
C LEU A 252 14.57 4.03 13.06
N ILE A 253 14.75 3.53 14.29
CA ILE A 253 14.50 4.28 15.52
C ILE A 253 15.34 5.56 15.62
N LYS A 254 16.55 5.58 15.06
CA LYS A 254 17.41 6.77 15.04
C LYS A 254 16.82 7.93 14.23
N HIS A 255 15.89 7.63 13.33
CA HIS A 255 15.25 8.57 12.43
C HIS A 255 13.79 8.85 12.80
N ILE A 256 13.37 8.53 14.03
CA ILE A 256 12.02 8.82 14.50
C ILE A 256 12.08 9.99 15.51
N ILE A 257 11.23 10.99 15.31
CA ILE A 257 11.00 12.10 16.22
C ILE A 257 9.73 11.81 17.01
N TYR A 258 9.82 11.61 18.29
CA TYR A 258 8.68 11.29 19.13
C TYR A 258 8.75 12.02 20.48
N HIS A 259 7.63 12.27 21.11
CA HIS A 259 7.56 12.70 22.49
C HIS A 259 7.71 11.50 23.45
N GLN A 260 8.05 11.75 24.70
CA GLN A 260 8.43 10.70 25.65
C GLN A 260 7.36 9.59 25.82
N ASN A 261 6.09 9.96 25.77
CA ASN A 261 4.95 9.05 25.94
C ASN A 261 4.28 8.66 24.62
N SER A 262 4.98 8.77 23.47
CA SER A 262 4.43 8.39 22.18
C SER A 262 4.17 6.88 22.08
N HIS A 263 3.00 6.52 21.53
CA HIS A 263 2.59 5.15 21.24
C HIS A 263 2.20 4.98 19.76
N GLY A 264 2.30 6.05 18.97
CA GLY A 264 1.88 6.11 17.58
C GLY A 264 2.67 5.17 16.67
N LYS A 265 2.08 4.86 15.52
CA LYS A 265 2.70 4.09 14.44
C LYS A 265 3.22 5.02 13.35
N LEU A 266 4.07 4.52 12.44
CA LEU A 266 4.67 5.35 11.39
C LEU A 266 3.77 5.59 10.18
N GLY A 267 2.61 4.91 10.11
CA GLY A 267 1.63 5.05 9.03
C GLY A 267 1.92 4.20 7.78
N GLY A 268 0.99 4.23 6.83
CA GLY A 268 0.96 3.31 5.68
C GLY A 268 2.10 3.53 4.69
N LYS A 269 2.34 4.78 4.25
CA LYS A 269 3.44 5.07 3.32
C LYS A 269 4.80 4.67 3.89
N SER A 270 5.01 4.96 5.19
CA SER A 270 6.24 4.57 5.90
C SER A 270 6.39 3.05 5.97
N ALA A 271 5.30 2.34 6.26
CA ALA A 271 5.27 0.88 6.32
C ALA A 271 5.60 0.25 4.97
N GLY A 272 4.94 0.71 3.90
CA GLY A 272 5.14 0.21 2.54
C GLY A 272 6.57 0.42 2.04
N LEU A 273 7.11 1.64 2.21
CA LEU A 273 8.48 1.96 1.83
C LEU A 273 9.50 1.12 2.62
N PHE A 274 9.32 1.01 3.94
CA PHE A 274 10.22 0.22 4.79
C PHE A 274 10.24 -1.25 4.37
N LEU A 275 9.07 -1.87 4.20
CA LEU A 275 8.98 -3.28 3.80
C LEU A 275 9.58 -3.52 2.42
N ALA A 276 9.25 -2.70 1.42
CA ALA A 276 9.79 -2.82 0.08
C ALA A 276 11.31 -2.67 0.06
N THR A 277 11.87 -1.76 0.86
CA THR A 277 13.31 -1.59 1.01
C THR A 277 13.98 -2.85 1.53
N GLN A 278 13.39 -3.51 2.56
CA GLN A 278 13.96 -4.73 3.12
C GLN A 278 13.86 -5.91 2.14
N ILE A 279 12.75 -6.03 1.41
CA ILE A 279 12.58 -7.03 0.35
C ILE A 279 13.65 -6.84 -0.72
N LEU A 280 13.78 -5.63 -1.28
CA LEU A 280 14.73 -5.35 -2.34
C LEU A 280 16.18 -5.52 -1.88
N ARG A 281 16.51 -5.19 -0.64
CA ARG A 281 17.85 -5.44 -0.08
C ARG A 281 18.15 -6.93 0.02
N THR A 282 17.22 -7.73 0.55
CA THR A 282 17.40 -9.19 0.69
C THR A 282 17.51 -9.88 -0.66
N MET A 283 16.70 -9.46 -1.64
CA MET A 283 16.72 -10.02 -2.98
C MET A 283 17.88 -9.49 -3.83
N GLY A 284 18.34 -8.26 -3.54
CA GLY A 284 19.49 -7.63 -4.19
C GLY A 284 20.81 -8.36 -3.97
N GLU A 285 20.93 -9.14 -2.88
CA GLU A 285 22.09 -10.02 -2.66
C GLU A 285 22.23 -11.11 -3.75
N LYS A 286 21.12 -11.45 -4.42
CA LYS A 286 21.04 -12.50 -5.46
C LYS A 286 20.82 -11.96 -6.87
N ASN A 287 20.45 -10.67 -7.00
CA ASN A 287 20.07 -10.05 -8.26
C ASN A 287 20.70 -8.67 -8.42
N GLU A 288 21.66 -8.53 -9.35
CA GLU A 288 22.37 -7.27 -9.60
C GLU A 288 21.44 -6.11 -10.00
N LEU A 289 20.31 -6.38 -10.66
CA LEU A 289 19.35 -5.33 -11.04
C LEU A 289 18.70 -4.67 -9.83
N LEU A 290 18.59 -5.40 -8.71
CA LEU A 290 17.99 -4.91 -7.47
C LEU A 290 19.03 -4.32 -6.50
N ALA A 291 20.30 -4.72 -6.61
CA ALA A 291 21.36 -4.37 -5.65
C ALA A 291 21.64 -2.87 -5.53
N ASN A 292 21.41 -2.10 -6.61
CA ASN A 292 21.73 -0.67 -6.69
C ASN A 292 20.54 0.27 -6.49
N ILE A 293 19.40 -0.25 -6.02
CA ILE A 293 18.23 0.59 -5.72
C ILE A 293 18.43 1.25 -4.38
N ARG A 294 18.27 2.57 -4.35
CA ARG A 294 18.44 3.41 -3.15
C ARG A 294 17.09 3.87 -2.62
N VAL A 295 17.09 4.34 -1.38
CA VAL A 295 15.96 5.03 -0.75
C VAL A 295 16.49 6.37 -0.24
N PRO A 296 15.80 7.48 -0.47
CA PRO A 296 16.22 8.77 0.05
C PRO A 296 16.19 8.78 1.58
N LYS A 297 17.04 9.59 2.17
CA LYS A 297 17.12 9.75 3.61
C LYS A 297 15.79 10.25 4.15
N THR A 298 15.24 9.54 5.12
CA THR A 298 13.87 9.76 5.61
C THR A 298 13.84 9.80 7.13
N TRP A 299 13.14 10.81 7.67
CA TRP A 299 12.80 10.95 9.09
C TRP A 299 11.29 10.82 9.26
N TYR A 300 10.86 10.42 10.46
CA TYR A 300 9.47 10.09 10.74
C TYR A 300 8.98 10.78 12.00
N ILE A 301 7.71 11.23 11.98
CA ILE A 301 6.95 11.57 13.19
C ILE A 301 5.82 10.56 13.27
N PRO A 302 5.64 9.86 14.42
CA PRO A 302 4.57 8.88 14.60
C PRO A 302 3.18 9.48 14.48
N SER A 303 2.20 8.62 14.27
CA SER A 303 0.82 9.01 13.98
C SER A 303 0.13 9.77 15.12
N ASP A 304 0.51 9.55 16.36
CA ASP A 304 0.00 10.28 17.53
C ASP A 304 0.60 11.70 17.67
N GLY A 305 1.59 12.04 16.85
CA GLY A 305 2.15 13.39 16.80
C GLY A 305 1.13 14.48 16.46
N ILE A 306 0.10 14.16 15.65
CA ILE A 306 -1.01 15.07 15.39
C ILE A 306 -1.85 15.32 16.66
N LEU A 307 -2.06 14.30 17.48
CA LEU A 307 -2.82 14.41 18.74
C LEU A 307 -2.07 15.27 19.74
N ASP A 308 -0.75 15.05 19.87
CA ASP A 308 0.11 15.89 20.70
C ASP A 308 0.04 17.36 20.25
N PHE A 309 0.10 17.61 18.94
CA PHE A 309 -0.02 18.96 18.38
C PHE A 309 -1.38 19.62 18.68
N ILE A 310 -2.49 18.89 18.49
CA ILE A 310 -3.85 19.38 18.74
C ILE A 310 -4.03 19.70 20.24
N HIS A 311 -3.65 18.78 21.12
CA HIS A 311 -3.76 18.97 22.58
C HIS A 311 -2.86 20.08 23.11
N TYR A 312 -1.64 20.19 22.59
CA TYR A 312 -0.72 21.26 23.00
C TYR A 312 -1.24 22.66 22.69
N ASN A 313 -2.10 22.79 21.67
CA ASN A 313 -2.69 24.06 21.22
C ASN A 313 -4.17 24.23 21.62
N ASN A 314 -4.78 23.29 22.34
CA ASN A 314 -6.22 23.27 22.70
C ASN A 314 -7.13 23.39 21.47
N LEU A 315 -6.88 22.59 20.44
CA LEU A 315 -7.61 22.58 19.16
C LEU A 315 -8.57 21.39 19.03
N GLU A 316 -8.98 20.75 20.13
CA GLU A 316 -9.79 19.52 20.12
C GLU A 316 -11.14 19.66 19.38
N ASP A 317 -11.67 20.88 19.29
CA ASP A 317 -12.90 21.16 18.53
C ASP A 317 -12.82 20.75 17.05
N VAL A 318 -11.59 20.63 16.50
CA VAL A 318 -11.37 20.22 15.10
C VAL A 318 -11.87 18.80 14.83
N PHE A 319 -11.92 17.94 15.82
CA PHE A 319 -12.41 16.57 15.67
C PHE A 319 -13.90 16.50 15.31
N ASN A 320 -14.67 17.55 15.61
CA ASN A 320 -16.09 17.63 15.28
C ASN A 320 -16.33 18.03 13.82
N GLN A 321 -15.33 18.56 13.12
CA GLN A 321 -15.46 19.04 11.74
C GLN A 321 -15.89 17.94 10.77
N LYS A 322 -15.53 16.70 11.03
CA LYS A 322 -15.92 15.54 10.20
C LYS A 322 -17.44 15.27 10.17
N TYR A 323 -18.21 15.85 11.10
CA TYR A 323 -19.67 15.70 11.19
C TYR A 323 -20.41 16.90 10.61
N LEU A 324 -19.71 17.93 10.15
CA LEU A 324 -20.31 19.07 9.48
C LEU A 324 -20.67 18.73 8.03
N ASP A 325 -21.57 19.53 7.44
CA ASP A 325 -21.83 19.48 6.01
C ASP A 325 -20.55 19.79 5.22
N VAL A 326 -20.31 19.05 4.13
CA VAL A 326 -19.08 19.17 3.33
C VAL A 326 -18.88 20.59 2.78
N ASP A 327 -19.96 21.28 2.44
CA ASP A 327 -19.85 22.67 1.96
C ASP A 327 -19.37 23.62 3.07
N ASN A 328 -19.83 23.43 4.31
CA ASN A 328 -19.31 24.16 5.47
C ASN A 328 -17.84 23.87 5.72
N VAL A 329 -17.44 22.60 5.60
CA VAL A 329 -16.04 22.20 5.71
C VAL A 329 -15.18 22.89 4.65
N ARG A 330 -15.64 22.97 3.39
CA ARG A 330 -14.93 23.66 2.30
C ARG A 330 -14.71 25.14 2.58
N GLU A 331 -15.70 25.82 3.16
CA GLU A 331 -15.61 27.24 3.49
C GLU A 331 -14.65 27.49 4.67
N GLU A 332 -14.64 26.63 5.66
CA GLU A 332 -13.83 26.79 6.87
C GLU A 332 -12.39 26.29 6.72
N TYR A 333 -12.14 25.33 5.85
CA TYR A 333 -10.84 24.68 5.72
C TYR A 333 -9.65 25.65 5.49
N PRO A 334 -9.73 26.71 4.64
CA PRO A 334 -8.65 27.67 4.49
C PRO A 334 -8.28 28.39 5.80
N ARG A 335 -9.29 28.67 6.66
CA ARG A 335 -9.08 29.27 7.99
C ARG A 335 -8.41 28.28 8.93
N LEU A 336 -8.84 27.02 8.91
CA LEU A 336 -8.26 25.95 9.70
C LEU A 336 -6.75 25.79 9.41
N VAL A 337 -6.36 25.78 8.13
CA VAL A 337 -4.96 25.72 7.72
C VAL A 337 -4.18 26.87 8.38
N GLN A 338 -4.71 28.09 8.41
CA GLN A 338 -4.05 29.23 9.06
C GLN A 338 -3.96 29.06 10.58
N VAL A 339 -4.96 28.49 11.23
CA VAL A 339 -4.94 28.19 12.67
C VAL A 339 -3.81 27.22 12.98
N PHE A 340 -3.71 26.13 12.21
CA PHE A 340 -2.65 25.13 12.38
C PHE A 340 -1.25 25.73 12.15
N LYS A 341 -1.06 26.52 11.09
CA LYS A 341 0.24 27.16 10.81
C LYS A 341 0.67 28.18 11.86
N ASN A 342 -0.26 28.79 12.57
CA ASN A 342 0.01 29.74 13.67
C ASN A 342 0.10 29.05 15.04
N SER A 343 0.01 27.74 15.08
CA SER A 343 0.11 26.92 16.30
C SER A 343 1.53 26.49 16.59
N TYR A 344 1.78 26.02 17.81
CA TYR A 344 3.12 25.68 18.27
C TYR A 344 3.33 24.17 18.35
N PHE A 345 4.54 23.73 18.10
CA PHE A 345 4.95 22.35 18.39
C PHE A 345 5.55 22.24 19.79
N SER A 346 5.42 21.06 20.39
CA SER A 346 6.07 20.78 21.67
C SER A 346 7.60 20.94 21.56
N PRO A 347 8.29 21.35 22.63
CA PRO A 347 9.75 21.56 22.62
C PRO A 347 10.53 20.30 22.18
N GLU A 348 10.01 19.11 22.48
CA GLU A 348 10.61 17.82 22.13
C GLU A 348 10.60 17.64 20.60
N ILE A 349 9.46 17.88 19.97
CA ILE A 349 9.34 17.82 18.49
C ILE A 349 10.21 18.89 17.83
N MET A 350 10.19 20.15 18.33
CA MET A 350 11.03 21.22 17.78
C MET A 350 12.53 20.86 17.84
N LYS A 351 12.98 20.26 18.93
CA LYS A 351 14.35 19.77 19.06
C LYS A 351 14.66 18.66 18.05
N GLY A 352 13.74 17.72 17.89
CA GLY A 352 13.85 16.65 16.88
C GLY A 352 13.96 17.22 15.46
N LEU A 353 13.08 18.16 15.09
CA LEU A 353 13.10 18.82 13.78
C LEU A 353 14.40 19.60 13.54
N SER A 354 14.96 20.20 14.59
CA SER A 354 16.28 20.86 14.50
C SER A 354 17.41 19.86 14.17
N ILE A 355 17.35 18.64 14.70
CA ILE A 355 18.29 17.55 14.38
C ILE A 355 18.12 17.09 12.93
N VAL A 356 16.89 16.96 12.44
CA VAL A 356 16.58 16.64 11.04
C VAL A 356 17.25 17.63 10.09
N LEU A 357 17.13 18.93 10.37
CA LEU A 357 17.75 19.98 9.54
C LEU A 357 19.29 19.93 9.55
N ASP A 358 19.90 19.55 10.67
CA ASP A 358 21.35 19.33 10.73
C ASP A 358 21.77 18.12 9.90
N ASP A 359 20.99 17.04 9.95
CA ASP A 359 21.25 15.78 9.28
C ASP A 359 21.02 15.84 7.75
N LEU A 360 19.97 16.52 7.32
CA LEU A 360 19.66 16.74 5.89
C LEU A 360 20.48 17.89 5.29
N GLY A 361 21.06 18.75 6.12
CA GLY A 361 21.84 19.91 5.69
C GLY A 361 20.99 20.89 4.88
N ASN A 362 21.51 21.29 3.72
CA ASN A 362 20.83 22.22 2.82
C ASN A 362 20.13 21.53 1.64
N ARG A 363 19.84 20.25 1.72
CA ARG A 363 19.11 19.54 0.66
C ARG A 363 17.63 19.91 0.73
N PRO A 364 16.96 20.09 -0.41
CA PRO A 364 15.51 20.24 -0.43
C PRO A 364 14.81 19.06 0.23
N ILE A 365 13.67 19.34 0.82
CA ILE A 365 12.90 18.39 1.64
C ILE A 365 11.50 18.26 1.07
N ILE A 366 10.92 17.08 1.14
CA ILE A 366 9.49 16.85 0.99
C ILE A 366 8.91 16.39 2.32
N VAL A 367 7.82 17.03 2.75
CA VAL A 367 7.01 16.63 3.91
C VAL A 367 5.78 15.90 3.38
N ARG A 368 5.64 14.63 3.72
CA ARG A 368 4.57 13.74 3.22
C ARG A 368 3.70 13.24 4.36
N SER A 369 2.41 13.14 4.11
CA SER A 369 1.48 12.41 4.98
C SER A 369 1.82 10.93 5.03
N SER A 370 1.57 10.29 6.16
CA SER A 370 1.62 8.83 6.34
C SER A 370 0.55 8.42 7.36
N SER A 371 -0.71 8.50 6.95
CA SER A 371 -1.85 8.09 7.78
C SER A 371 -1.89 6.57 7.95
N LEU A 372 -2.52 6.11 9.03
CA LEU A 372 -2.78 4.69 9.24
C LEU A 372 -3.76 4.11 8.22
N LEU A 373 -4.60 4.94 7.60
CA LEU A 373 -5.54 4.55 6.55
C LEU A 373 -4.91 4.58 5.15
N GLU A 374 -3.83 5.35 4.95
CA GLU A 374 -3.12 5.36 3.66
C GLU A 374 -2.48 4.00 3.38
N ASP A 375 -2.51 3.62 2.10
CA ASP A 375 -1.91 2.39 1.60
C ASP A 375 -2.47 1.10 2.23
N SER A 376 -3.71 1.17 2.76
CA SER A 376 -4.43 -0.02 3.18
C SER A 376 -5.03 -0.75 1.97
N ILE A 377 -5.17 -2.09 2.08
CA ILE A 377 -5.76 -2.90 0.99
C ILE A 377 -7.24 -2.57 0.77
N THR A 378 -7.91 -2.03 1.79
CA THR A 378 -9.37 -1.80 1.78
C THR A 378 -9.76 -0.38 1.41
N ALA A 379 -8.84 0.59 1.55
CA ALA A 379 -9.11 2.00 1.25
C ALA A 379 -7.81 2.70 0.84
N ALA A 380 -7.78 3.26 -0.37
CA ALA A 380 -6.67 4.09 -0.81
C ALA A 380 -6.99 5.55 -0.60
N PHE A 381 -6.28 6.18 0.31
CA PHE A 381 -6.33 7.63 0.53
C PHE A 381 -5.33 8.38 -0.35
N SER A 382 -4.93 7.78 -1.49
CA SER A 382 -3.96 8.38 -2.39
C SER A 382 -4.44 9.73 -2.91
N GLY A 383 -3.56 10.73 -2.86
CA GLY A 383 -3.86 12.09 -3.32
C GLY A 383 -4.88 12.86 -2.47
N LYS A 384 -5.36 12.31 -1.34
CA LYS A 384 -6.31 12.99 -0.47
C LYS A 384 -5.65 13.91 0.56
N TYR A 385 -4.41 13.60 0.94
CA TYR A 385 -3.62 14.41 1.86
C TYR A 385 -2.50 15.14 1.15
N LYS A 386 -1.99 16.21 1.79
CA LYS A 386 -0.94 17.04 1.19
C LYS A 386 0.44 16.41 1.28
N SER A 387 1.25 16.71 0.27
CA SER A 387 2.71 16.56 0.26
C SER A 387 3.31 17.89 -0.16
N LEU A 388 4.27 18.41 0.61
CA LEU A 388 4.79 19.77 0.45
C LEU A 388 6.30 19.76 0.26
N PHE A 389 6.76 20.42 -0.78
CA PHE A 389 8.18 20.60 -1.07
C PHE A 389 8.71 21.88 -0.44
N LEU A 390 9.91 21.79 0.15
CA LEU A 390 10.64 22.88 0.76
C LEU A 390 12.03 23.00 0.13
N ALA A 391 12.43 24.19 -0.25
CA ALA A 391 13.78 24.43 -0.77
C ALA A 391 14.85 24.28 0.31
N ASN A 392 14.48 24.37 1.59
CA ASN A 392 15.34 24.20 2.76
C ASN A 392 16.55 25.15 2.71
N ARG A 393 16.31 26.43 2.45
CA ARG A 393 17.34 27.48 2.28
C ARG A 393 17.12 28.61 3.28
N GLY A 394 18.21 29.28 3.66
CA GLY A 394 18.21 30.36 4.63
C GLY A 394 18.85 29.96 5.97
N THR A 395 18.61 30.76 6.99
CA THR A 395 19.07 30.48 8.35
C THR A 395 18.37 29.23 8.93
N LYS A 396 19.00 28.57 9.89
CA LYS A 396 18.40 27.40 10.53
C LYS A 396 17.03 27.73 11.15
N LYS A 397 16.86 28.95 11.68
CA LYS A 397 15.57 29.39 12.27
C LYS A 397 14.48 29.51 11.21
N GLU A 398 14.79 30.09 10.05
CA GLU A 398 13.86 30.20 8.92
C GLU A 398 13.47 28.80 8.42
N ARG A 399 14.45 27.93 8.16
CA ARG A 399 14.22 26.56 7.71
C ARG A 399 13.37 25.75 8.69
N LEU A 400 13.59 25.94 10.01
CA LEU A 400 12.80 25.28 11.03
C LEU A 400 11.36 25.78 11.03
N SER A 401 11.15 27.08 10.88
CA SER A 401 9.81 27.67 10.76
C SER A 401 9.08 27.13 9.52
N GLU A 402 9.73 27.13 8.35
CA GLU A 402 9.15 26.59 7.11
C GLU A 402 8.79 25.09 7.23
N LEU A 403 9.64 24.30 7.90
CA LEU A 403 9.39 22.88 8.13
C LEU A 403 8.20 22.67 9.08
N MET A 404 8.11 23.44 10.17
CA MET A 404 6.96 23.39 11.08
C MET A 404 5.66 23.79 10.38
N ASP A 405 5.69 24.84 9.58
CA ASP A 405 4.53 25.29 8.79
C ASP A 405 4.04 24.21 7.82
N ALA A 406 4.98 23.52 7.16
CA ALA A 406 4.63 22.42 6.25
C ALA A 406 4.02 21.23 6.99
N ILE A 407 4.57 20.86 8.14
CA ILE A 407 4.00 19.77 8.95
C ILE A 407 2.59 20.13 9.45
N ALA A 408 2.40 21.35 9.94
CA ALA A 408 1.11 21.85 10.39
C ALA A 408 0.07 21.85 9.25
N GLU A 409 0.47 22.19 8.03
CA GLU A 409 -0.40 22.16 6.86
C GLU A 409 -0.74 20.73 6.41
N VAL A 410 0.18 19.77 6.54
CA VAL A 410 -0.11 18.35 6.31
C VAL A 410 -1.07 17.83 7.38
N TYR A 411 -0.89 18.19 8.65
CA TYR A 411 -1.85 17.84 9.71
C TYR A 411 -3.24 18.39 9.43
N ALA A 412 -3.35 19.68 9.06
CA ALA A 412 -4.61 20.30 8.71
C ALA A 412 -5.32 19.58 7.55
N SER A 413 -4.56 18.98 6.61
CA SER A 413 -5.15 18.25 5.48
C SER A 413 -5.98 17.03 5.87
N THR A 414 -5.77 16.48 7.08
CA THR A 414 -6.60 15.39 7.63
C THR A 414 -8.07 15.81 7.80
N PHE A 415 -8.29 17.08 8.04
CA PHE A 415 -9.61 17.69 8.25
C PHE A 415 -10.13 18.43 7.01
N GLY A 416 -9.51 18.20 5.85
CA GLY A 416 -9.96 18.74 4.58
C GLY A 416 -11.26 18.08 4.08
N PRO A 417 -11.97 18.73 3.13
CA PRO A 417 -13.22 18.20 2.59
C PRO A 417 -13.06 16.85 1.91
N ASP A 418 -12.06 16.67 1.05
CA ASP A 418 -11.85 15.43 0.28
C ASP A 418 -11.58 14.20 1.17
N PRO A 419 -10.70 14.24 2.21
CA PRO A 419 -10.55 13.13 3.15
C PRO A 419 -11.77 12.82 3.98
N ILE A 420 -12.52 13.86 4.43
CA ILE A 420 -13.73 13.67 5.22
C ILE A 420 -14.80 12.97 4.37
N GLU A 421 -15.04 13.45 3.16
CA GLU A 421 -16.02 12.88 2.23
C GLU A 421 -15.66 11.42 1.90
N TYR A 422 -14.39 11.15 1.59
CA TYR A 422 -13.93 9.79 1.30
C TYR A 422 -14.10 8.83 2.49
N ARG A 423 -13.83 9.30 3.73
CA ARG A 423 -14.06 8.50 4.94
C ARG A 423 -15.54 8.22 5.14
N ALA A 424 -16.40 9.21 4.89
CA ALA A 424 -17.87 9.05 4.97
C ALA A 424 -18.35 7.97 3.98
N GLU A 425 -17.86 7.99 2.74
CA GLU A 425 -18.20 6.99 1.72
C GLU A 425 -17.77 5.57 2.07
N LYS A 426 -16.63 5.44 2.72
CA LYS A 426 -16.10 4.13 3.13
C LYS A 426 -16.62 3.65 4.49
N GLY A 427 -17.50 4.41 5.13
CA GLY A 427 -17.99 4.10 6.48
C GLY A 427 -16.92 4.21 7.56
N LEU A 428 -15.89 5.01 7.33
CA LEU A 428 -14.73 5.21 8.21
C LEU A 428 -14.79 6.55 8.94
N LEU A 429 -15.91 7.26 8.91
CA LEU A 429 -16.02 8.60 9.50
C LEU A 429 -15.78 8.59 11.01
N ASP A 430 -16.23 7.53 11.70
CA ASP A 430 -16.06 7.36 13.14
C ASP A 430 -14.71 6.76 13.52
N PHE A 431 -13.91 6.35 12.53
CA PHE A 431 -12.54 5.93 12.79
C PHE A 431 -11.70 7.13 13.27
N HIS A 432 -10.92 6.90 14.32
CA HIS A 432 -10.01 7.92 14.83
C HIS A 432 -8.75 7.93 13.97
N GLU A 433 -8.72 8.83 12.99
CA GLU A 433 -7.58 8.90 12.08
C GLU A 433 -6.42 9.65 12.71
N GLU A 434 -5.28 9.01 12.71
CA GLU A 434 -4.01 9.57 13.14
C GLU A 434 -3.09 9.76 11.93
N MET A 435 -2.31 10.84 11.95
CA MET A 435 -1.46 11.24 10.84
C MET A 435 0.02 11.19 11.23
N GLY A 436 0.74 10.20 10.73
CA GLY A 436 2.20 10.21 10.75
C GLY A 436 2.76 11.13 9.66
N ILE A 437 3.99 11.58 9.85
CA ILE A 437 4.70 12.43 8.89
C ILE A 437 5.99 11.74 8.44
N MET A 438 6.25 11.78 7.14
CA MET A 438 7.54 11.47 6.54
C MET A 438 8.23 12.77 6.11
N ILE A 439 9.44 13.00 6.58
CA ILE A 439 10.32 14.11 6.17
C ILE A 439 11.45 13.47 5.37
N GLN A 440 11.46 13.68 4.07
CA GLN A 440 12.35 12.97 3.17
C GLN A 440 13.18 13.96 2.34
N GLU A 441 14.47 13.66 2.11
CA GLU A 441 15.27 14.44 1.18
C GLU A 441 14.71 14.29 -0.25
N VAL A 442 14.70 15.37 -1.00
CA VAL A 442 14.32 15.33 -2.41
C VAL A 442 15.49 14.78 -3.21
N VAL A 443 15.21 13.69 -3.93
CA VAL A 443 16.15 13.11 -4.89
C VAL A 443 16.38 14.07 -6.03
N GLY A 444 17.62 14.27 -6.43
CA GLY A 444 17.96 15.08 -7.59
C GLY A 444 19.33 15.75 -7.49
N THR A 445 19.66 16.44 -8.54
CA THR A 445 20.90 17.19 -8.70
C THR A 445 20.61 18.67 -8.87
N LYS A 446 21.65 19.49 -8.67
CA LYS A 446 21.56 20.93 -8.93
C LYS A 446 21.75 21.19 -10.42
N VAL A 447 20.76 21.79 -11.07
CA VAL A 447 20.73 22.21 -12.47
C VAL A 447 20.54 23.74 -12.49
N GLY A 448 21.57 24.48 -12.72
CA GLY A 448 21.56 25.94 -12.54
C GLY A 448 21.22 26.36 -11.11
N HIS A 449 20.13 27.06 -10.93
CA HIS A 449 19.58 27.45 -9.63
C HIS A 449 18.42 26.55 -9.18
N TYR A 450 18.11 25.50 -9.94
CA TYR A 450 17.09 24.50 -9.62
C TYR A 450 17.69 23.24 -8.99
N VAL A 451 16.86 22.51 -8.26
CA VAL A 451 17.12 21.13 -7.85
C VAL A 451 15.98 20.24 -8.36
N LEU A 452 16.35 19.19 -9.06
CA LEU A 452 15.41 18.27 -9.69
C LEU A 452 16.03 16.89 -9.94
N PRO A 453 15.23 15.82 -9.96
CA PRO A 453 15.64 14.53 -10.51
C PRO A 453 15.87 14.62 -12.02
N ALA A 454 16.73 13.76 -12.55
CA ALA A 454 16.83 13.61 -14.01
C ALA A 454 15.49 13.17 -14.61
N TYR A 455 14.85 12.24 -13.95
CA TYR A 455 13.50 11.79 -14.26
C TYR A 455 12.87 11.13 -13.02
N SER A 456 11.56 11.04 -13.03
CA SER A 456 10.79 10.37 -12.00
C SER A 456 9.50 9.81 -12.58
N GLY A 457 8.80 9.02 -11.79
CA GLY A 457 7.57 8.42 -12.24
C GLY A 457 6.90 7.51 -11.23
N VAL A 458 5.85 6.88 -11.70
CA VAL A 458 5.14 5.82 -11.00
C VAL A 458 5.14 4.56 -11.86
N ALA A 459 5.20 3.40 -11.23
CA ALA A 459 5.14 2.13 -11.94
C ALA A 459 4.20 1.16 -11.22
N PHE A 460 3.42 0.45 -12.01
CA PHE A 460 2.37 -0.47 -11.58
C PHE A 460 2.71 -1.88 -12.06
N SER A 461 2.61 -2.86 -11.19
CA SER A 461 2.85 -4.26 -11.58
C SER A 461 1.72 -4.83 -12.44
N ASN A 462 0.51 -4.27 -12.35
CA ASN A 462 -0.59 -4.58 -13.25
C ASN A 462 -0.96 -3.36 -14.10
N ASN A 463 -1.13 -3.59 -15.40
CA ASN A 463 -1.54 -2.58 -16.35
C ASN A 463 -3.07 -2.62 -16.55
N GLU A 464 -3.76 -1.67 -15.93
CA GLU A 464 -5.19 -1.45 -16.16
C GLU A 464 -5.44 -0.56 -17.40
N PHE A 465 -4.38 -0.06 -18.03
CA PHE A 465 -4.36 0.88 -19.13
C PHE A 465 -3.73 0.25 -20.37
N ARG A 466 -4.41 -0.67 -20.99
CA ARG A 466 -3.92 -1.36 -22.18
C ARG A 466 -4.25 -0.55 -23.45
N TRP A 467 -3.23 -0.03 -24.14
CA TRP A 467 -3.40 0.68 -25.44
C TRP A 467 -3.25 -0.23 -26.66
N SER A 468 -3.02 -1.51 -26.42
CA SER A 468 -2.93 -2.53 -27.46
C SER A 468 -3.41 -3.87 -26.91
N PRO A 469 -4.14 -4.69 -27.68
CA PRO A 469 -4.52 -6.06 -27.30
C PRO A 469 -3.31 -6.98 -27.02
N ARG A 470 -2.12 -6.62 -27.53
CA ARG A 470 -0.87 -7.37 -27.28
C ARG A 470 -0.31 -7.15 -25.89
N ILE A 471 -0.70 -6.08 -25.20
CA ILE A 471 -0.28 -5.78 -23.85
C ILE A 471 -1.19 -6.56 -22.92
N LYS A 472 -0.58 -7.38 -22.08
CA LYS A 472 -1.26 -8.10 -21.02
C LYS A 472 -1.29 -7.28 -19.75
N ARG A 473 -2.16 -7.64 -18.84
CA ARG A 473 -2.26 -6.99 -17.52
C ARG A 473 -0.97 -7.08 -16.72
N GLU A 474 -0.35 -8.25 -16.74
CA GLU A 474 0.91 -8.55 -16.07
C GLU A 474 2.14 -7.88 -16.69
N ASP A 475 2.02 -7.28 -17.87
CA ASP A 475 3.13 -6.51 -18.49
C ASP A 475 3.45 -5.21 -17.75
N GLY A 476 2.59 -4.81 -16.80
CA GLY A 476 2.79 -3.63 -15.98
C GLY A 476 2.65 -2.30 -16.73
N LEU A 477 2.78 -1.20 -16.01
CA LEU A 477 2.72 0.15 -16.54
C LEU A 477 3.75 1.04 -15.85
N ILE A 478 4.50 1.82 -16.62
CA ILE A 478 5.35 2.90 -16.12
C ILE A 478 4.83 4.22 -16.69
N ARG A 479 4.73 5.24 -15.85
CA ARG A 479 4.44 6.63 -16.21
C ARG A 479 5.64 7.47 -15.83
N MET A 480 6.25 8.15 -16.77
CA MET A 480 7.51 8.90 -16.58
C MET A 480 7.37 10.37 -16.94
N VAL A 481 8.05 11.21 -16.19
CA VAL A 481 8.16 12.66 -16.43
C VAL A 481 9.59 13.13 -16.14
N PRO A 482 10.04 14.23 -16.75
CA PRO A 482 11.26 14.90 -16.32
C PRO A 482 11.04 15.61 -14.98
N GLY A 483 12.09 15.80 -14.19
CA GLY A 483 12.03 16.49 -12.91
C GLY A 483 11.25 15.75 -11.82
N LEU A 484 10.57 16.53 -10.97
CA LEU A 484 9.80 15.99 -9.85
C LEU A 484 8.61 15.16 -10.33
N GLY A 485 8.31 14.05 -9.60
CA GLY A 485 7.30 13.07 -9.98
C GLY A 485 5.83 13.53 -9.89
N THR A 486 5.59 14.73 -9.40
CA THR A 486 4.26 15.32 -9.24
C THR A 486 3.43 15.25 -10.52
N ARG A 487 4.01 15.52 -11.69
CA ARG A 487 3.32 15.46 -12.98
C ARG A 487 3.08 14.02 -13.49
N ALA A 488 3.74 13.04 -12.94
CA ALA A 488 3.41 11.64 -13.21
C ALA A 488 2.18 11.18 -12.40
N VAL A 489 1.94 11.79 -11.24
CA VAL A 489 0.80 11.54 -10.36
C VAL A 489 -0.35 12.50 -10.67
N ASP A 490 -0.10 13.82 -10.57
CA ASP A 490 -1.09 14.87 -10.79
C ASP A 490 -0.98 15.35 -12.25
N ARG A 491 -1.93 14.93 -13.09
CA ARG A 491 -1.94 15.40 -14.46
C ARG A 491 -2.66 16.75 -14.58
N VAL A 492 -1.89 17.76 -14.90
CA VAL A 492 -2.42 19.06 -15.33
C VAL A 492 -2.77 18.98 -16.81
N SER A 493 -3.82 19.63 -17.24
CA SER A 493 -4.51 19.48 -18.55
C SER A 493 -3.67 19.62 -19.83
N ASP A 494 -2.44 20.12 -19.73
CA ASP A 494 -1.60 20.49 -20.86
C ASP A 494 -0.26 19.73 -20.93
N ASP A 495 -0.13 18.63 -20.19
CA ASP A 495 1.12 17.87 -20.14
C ASP A 495 0.89 16.35 -20.10
N TYR A 496 1.81 15.59 -20.64
CA TYR A 496 1.64 14.17 -20.90
C TYR A 496 2.84 13.37 -20.36
N PRO A 497 2.66 12.52 -19.34
CA PRO A 497 3.71 11.58 -18.97
C PRO A 497 3.92 10.55 -20.08
N LEU A 498 5.16 10.10 -20.25
CA LEU A 498 5.45 8.98 -21.12
C LEU A 498 4.92 7.68 -20.50
N LEU A 499 4.23 6.87 -21.30
CA LEU A 499 3.64 5.59 -20.91
C LEU A 499 4.40 4.43 -21.54
N ILE A 500 4.75 3.43 -20.71
CA ILE A 500 5.52 2.25 -21.12
C ILE A 500 4.94 1.03 -20.43
N ALA A 501 4.73 -0.07 -21.19
CA ALA A 501 4.49 -1.38 -20.60
C ALA A 501 5.84 -2.09 -20.42
N PRO A 502 6.37 -2.27 -19.20
CA PRO A 502 7.70 -2.84 -19.03
C PRO A 502 7.84 -4.28 -19.55
N GLY A 503 6.77 -5.07 -19.56
CA GLY A 503 6.75 -6.39 -20.20
C GLY A 503 6.74 -6.35 -21.74
N GLN A 504 6.32 -5.22 -22.36
CA GLN A 504 6.24 -5.00 -23.81
C GLN A 504 6.78 -3.60 -24.18
N PRO A 505 8.04 -3.27 -23.88
CA PRO A 505 8.55 -1.89 -24.02
C PRO A 505 8.61 -1.36 -25.46
N GLY A 506 8.53 -2.24 -26.44
CA GLY A 506 8.47 -1.87 -27.85
C GLY A 506 7.11 -1.36 -28.33
N LEU A 507 6.03 -1.62 -27.59
CA LEU A 507 4.69 -1.16 -27.91
C LEU A 507 4.47 0.26 -27.33
N ARG A 508 4.54 1.27 -28.17
CA ARG A 508 4.37 2.68 -27.76
C ARG A 508 2.94 3.16 -28.02
N VAL A 509 2.49 4.12 -27.23
CA VAL A 509 1.20 4.80 -27.40
C VAL A 509 1.27 5.73 -28.62
N ASN A 510 2.32 6.55 -28.69
CA ASN A 510 2.54 7.54 -29.74
C ASN A 510 3.65 7.04 -30.66
N ILE A 511 3.39 6.95 -31.95
CA ILE A 511 4.29 6.35 -32.95
C ILE A 511 4.74 7.37 -33.99
N THR A 512 3.81 8.23 -34.45
CA THR A 512 4.14 9.22 -35.47
C THR A 512 4.93 10.41 -34.86
N PRO A 513 5.81 11.07 -35.64
CA PRO A 513 6.56 12.25 -35.19
C PRO A 513 5.68 13.34 -34.57
N ASP A 514 4.55 13.63 -35.23
CA ASP A 514 3.59 14.62 -34.72
C ASP A 514 2.97 14.22 -33.37
N GLU A 515 2.61 12.94 -33.20
CA GLU A 515 2.09 12.44 -31.93
C GLU A 515 3.17 12.49 -30.84
N VAL A 516 4.40 12.08 -31.15
CA VAL A 516 5.52 12.13 -30.21
C VAL A 516 5.78 13.55 -29.75
N LEU A 517 5.83 14.50 -30.67
CA LEU A 517 6.02 15.91 -30.34
C LEU A 517 4.84 16.48 -29.57
N ARG A 518 3.61 16.14 -29.95
CA ARG A 518 2.39 16.64 -29.30
C ARG A 518 2.23 16.11 -27.88
N TYR A 519 2.47 14.83 -27.66
CA TYR A 519 2.18 14.11 -26.41
C TYR A 519 3.43 13.84 -25.56
N SER A 520 4.56 14.46 -25.83
CA SER A 520 5.72 14.44 -24.93
C SER A 520 5.55 15.46 -23.79
N PRO A 521 6.21 15.24 -22.64
CA PRO A 521 6.25 16.21 -21.55
C PRO A 521 6.82 17.56 -22.01
N LYS A 522 6.07 18.64 -21.74
CA LYS A 522 6.45 20.01 -22.09
C LYS A 522 6.76 20.87 -20.90
N LYS A 523 6.31 20.47 -19.75
CA LYS A 523 6.53 21.16 -18.48
C LYS A 523 7.26 20.25 -17.49
N ILE A 524 7.95 20.88 -16.57
CA ILE A 524 8.77 20.22 -15.57
C ILE A 524 8.56 20.92 -14.23
N ASP A 525 8.37 20.13 -13.20
CA ASP A 525 8.28 20.61 -11.82
C ASP A 525 9.66 20.54 -11.18
N VAL A 526 10.06 21.64 -10.54
CA VAL A 526 11.40 21.87 -10.01
C VAL A 526 11.33 22.56 -8.65
N ILE A 527 12.41 22.49 -7.88
CA ILE A 527 12.59 23.33 -6.70
C ILE A 527 13.58 24.44 -7.05
N ASN A 528 13.09 25.66 -7.07
CA ASN A 528 13.92 26.86 -7.29
C ASN A 528 14.59 27.26 -5.96
N LEU A 529 15.92 27.33 -5.95
CA LEU A 529 16.69 27.62 -4.76
C LEU A 529 16.81 29.15 -4.48
N GLU A 530 16.57 29.99 -5.48
CA GLU A 530 16.60 31.46 -5.36
C GLU A 530 15.26 31.99 -4.83
N THR A 531 14.15 31.61 -5.45
CA THR A 531 12.80 31.95 -5.00
C THR A 531 12.36 31.16 -3.78
N LYS A 532 13.07 30.06 -3.46
CA LYS A 532 12.79 29.11 -2.37
C LYS A 532 11.41 28.42 -2.52
N SER A 533 10.98 28.19 -3.74
CA SER A 533 9.63 27.67 -4.03
C SER A 533 9.68 26.46 -4.95
N PHE A 534 8.59 25.69 -4.87
CA PHE A 534 8.23 24.72 -5.91
C PHE A 534 7.67 25.48 -7.11
N GLU A 535 8.16 25.18 -8.30
CA GLU A 535 7.76 25.87 -9.54
C GLU A 535 7.53 24.87 -10.67
N THR A 536 6.62 25.24 -11.58
CA THR A 536 6.42 24.57 -12.84
C THR A 536 6.91 25.47 -13.97
N ILE A 537 7.88 25.00 -14.74
CA ILE A 537 8.48 25.73 -15.85
C ILE A 537 8.42 24.94 -17.15
N GLY A 538 8.61 25.60 -18.29
CA GLY A 538 8.70 24.93 -19.58
C GLY A 538 9.99 24.11 -19.68
N VAL A 539 9.89 22.86 -20.21
CA VAL A 539 11.08 22.03 -20.45
C VAL A 539 12.08 22.75 -21.35
N HIS A 540 11.58 23.34 -22.46
CA HIS A 540 12.44 24.07 -23.39
C HIS A 540 13.10 25.28 -22.73
N GLU A 541 12.38 26.00 -21.87
CA GLU A 541 12.90 27.14 -21.10
C GLU A 541 14.04 26.71 -20.18
N LEU A 542 13.83 25.65 -19.39
CA LEU A 542 14.88 25.08 -18.54
C LEU A 542 16.10 24.64 -19.33
N LEU A 543 15.89 23.99 -20.47
CA LEU A 543 16.99 23.50 -21.30
C LEU A 543 17.81 24.64 -21.93
N LEU A 544 17.15 25.70 -22.36
CA LEU A 544 17.86 26.91 -22.84
C LEU A 544 18.68 27.58 -21.75
N GLU A 545 18.19 27.61 -20.53
CA GLU A 545 18.85 28.26 -19.42
C GLU A 545 19.97 27.39 -18.81
N CYS A 546 19.71 26.10 -18.58
CA CYS A 546 20.57 25.23 -17.79
C CYS A 546 20.78 23.83 -18.39
N GLY A 547 20.44 23.60 -19.67
CA GLY A 547 20.47 22.28 -20.28
C GLY A 547 21.82 21.59 -20.26
N ASP A 548 22.92 22.33 -20.31
CA ASP A 548 24.30 21.78 -20.18
C ASP A 548 24.54 21.07 -18.84
N HIS A 549 23.80 21.46 -17.80
CA HIS A 549 23.90 20.87 -16.46
C HIS A 549 22.87 19.77 -16.19
N TYR A 550 21.97 19.51 -17.15
CA TYR A 550 20.91 18.52 -16.95
C TYR A 550 21.50 17.09 -17.05
N PRO A 551 21.34 16.25 -16.01
CA PRO A 551 21.96 14.94 -16.00
C PRO A 551 21.38 14.03 -17.10
N ILE A 552 22.26 13.31 -17.78
CA ILE A 552 21.92 12.33 -18.84
C ILE A 552 20.95 12.84 -19.92
N LEU A 553 20.92 14.16 -20.18
CA LEU A 553 19.98 14.78 -21.12
C LEU A 553 19.94 14.09 -22.49
N ASN A 554 21.08 13.67 -23.01
CA ASN A 554 21.19 12.95 -24.28
C ASN A 554 20.46 11.59 -24.32
N LYS A 555 20.09 11.04 -23.16
CA LYS A 555 19.27 9.82 -23.09
C LYS A 555 17.79 10.11 -22.91
N LEU A 556 17.45 11.35 -22.56
CA LEU A 556 16.07 11.73 -22.22
C LEU A 556 15.38 12.44 -23.39
N VAL A 557 16.12 13.12 -24.24
CA VAL A 557 15.56 13.88 -25.38
C VAL A 557 15.76 13.17 -26.70
N SER A 558 14.87 13.46 -27.65
CA SER A 558 15.05 13.17 -29.08
C SER A 558 14.92 14.46 -29.87
N ILE A 559 15.60 14.53 -31.01
CA ILE A 559 15.52 15.62 -31.96
C ILE A 559 14.36 15.34 -32.91
N CYS A 560 13.37 16.23 -32.95
CA CYS A 560 12.18 16.08 -33.78
C CYS A 560 12.27 17.03 -34.98
N ASN A 561 12.14 16.46 -36.20
CA ASN A 561 11.91 17.20 -37.42
C ASN A 561 10.51 16.84 -37.94
N ASN A 562 9.98 17.59 -38.91
CA ASN A 562 8.60 17.39 -39.37
C ASN A 562 8.24 15.95 -39.77
N ASP A 563 9.23 15.15 -40.19
CA ASP A 563 9.02 13.79 -40.68
C ASP A 563 9.80 12.70 -39.92
N ASP A 564 10.61 13.10 -38.92
CA ASP A 564 11.54 12.16 -38.24
C ASP A 564 11.76 12.51 -36.77
N VAL A 565 11.91 11.47 -35.96
CA VAL A 565 12.32 11.53 -34.53
C VAL A 565 13.57 10.69 -34.38
N ARG A 566 14.68 11.36 -34.08
CA ARG A 566 15.99 10.69 -33.92
C ARG A 566 16.59 10.93 -32.54
N ASP A 567 17.24 9.92 -32.05
CA ASP A 567 17.97 10.01 -30.80
C ASP A 567 19.34 10.70 -31.03
N PRO A 568 19.76 11.61 -30.15
CA PRO A 568 21.04 12.29 -30.31
C PRO A 568 22.21 11.33 -30.13
N VAL A 569 23.23 11.45 -30.96
CA VAL A 569 24.49 10.69 -30.81
C VAL A 569 25.44 11.50 -29.92
N GLY A 570 25.59 11.09 -28.67
CA GLY A 570 26.35 11.84 -27.67
C GLY A 570 25.65 13.15 -27.29
N PHE A 571 26.39 14.27 -27.24
CA PHE A 571 25.86 15.62 -27.01
C PHE A 571 25.81 16.44 -28.32
N ASN A 572 25.64 15.80 -29.47
CA ASN A 572 25.67 16.46 -30.77
C ASN A 572 24.26 16.97 -31.16
N PHE A 573 23.71 17.91 -30.37
CA PHE A 573 22.46 18.63 -30.63
C PHE A 573 22.57 20.05 -30.10
N ASP A 574 21.86 20.97 -30.73
CA ASP A 574 21.83 22.39 -30.39
C ASP A 574 20.48 22.73 -29.73
N ILE A 575 20.50 23.00 -28.42
CA ILE A 575 19.29 23.32 -27.66
C ILE A 575 18.57 24.55 -28.21
N SER A 576 19.31 25.47 -28.82
CA SER A 576 18.77 26.73 -29.33
C SER A 576 18.10 26.60 -30.72
N HIS A 577 18.50 25.61 -31.50
CA HIS A 577 18.10 25.46 -32.91
C HIS A 577 17.31 24.19 -33.18
N ASP A 578 17.53 23.13 -32.41
CA ASP A 578 16.85 21.86 -32.59
C ASP A 578 15.51 21.83 -31.84
N THR A 579 14.49 21.26 -32.45
CA THR A 579 13.22 20.95 -31.75
C THR A 579 13.40 19.69 -30.93
N LEU A 580 13.50 19.83 -29.61
CA LEU A 580 13.69 18.71 -28.69
C LEU A 580 12.38 18.26 -28.07
N ALA A 581 12.18 16.95 -27.99
CA ALA A 581 11.09 16.33 -27.26
C ALA A 581 11.62 15.39 -26.16
N MET A 582 10.98 15.39 -24.99
CA MET A 582 11.29 14.47 -23.90
C MET A 582 10.69 13.09 -24.19
N THR A 583 11.44 12.24 -24.88
CA THR A 583 11.01 10.90 -25.32
C THR A 583 11.53 9.78 -24.45
N PHE A 584 12.61 10.02 -23.69
CA PHE A 584 13.34 9.02 -22.90
C PHE A 584 13.87 7.83 -23.72
N ASN A 585 13.90 7.92 -25.04
CA ASN A 585 14.26 6.82 -25.92
C ASN A 585 15.65 6.27 -25.62
N GLY A 586 16.64 7.13 -25.40
CA GLY A 586 18.00 6.71 -25.04
C GLY A 586 18.02 5.91 -23.74
N LEU A 587 17.28 6.35 -22.70
CA LEU A 587 17.18 5.65 -21.43
C LEU A 587 16.53 4.26 -21.62
N LEU A 588 15.45 4.19 -22.38
CA LEU A 588 14.67 2.97 -22.56
C LEU A 588 15.37 1.93 -23.42
N ASN A 589 16.08 2.36 -24.47
CA ASN A 589 16.67 1.47 -25.46
C ASN A 589 18.12 1.09 -25.14
N THR A 590 18.89 1.98 -24.45
CA THR A 590 20.34 1.79 -24.26
C THR A 590 20.75 1.47 -22.84
N THR A 591 19.79 1.44 -21.87
CA THR A 591 20.09 1.14 -20.46
C THR A 591 19.30 -0.06 -19.95
N THR A 592 19.60 -0.49 -18.74
CA THR A 592 18.87 -1.56 -18.04
C THR A 592 17.61 -1.09 -17.35
N PHE A 593 17.25 0.19 -17.44
CA PHE A 593 16.19 0.82 -16.66
C PHE A 593 14.85 0.07 -16.73
N VAL A 594 14.34 -0.25 -17.93
CA VAL A 594 13.05 -0.95 -18.08
C VAL A 594 13.09 -2.33 -17.44
N ARG A 595 14.18 -3.06 -17.66
CA ARG A 595 14.38 -4.39 -17.03
C ARG A 595 14.49 -4.29 -15.51
N GLN A 596 15.16 -3.25 -15.01
CA GLN A 596 15.30 -3.01 -13.58
C GLN A 596 13.95 -2.69 -12.93
N ILE A 597 13.13 -1.78 -13.48
CA ILE A 597 11.79 -1.50 -12.96
C ILE A 597 10.90 -2.73 -13.03
N ASN A 598 10.93 -3.47 -14.14
CA ASN A 598 10.15 -4.70 -14.26
C ASN A 598 10.52 -5.72 -13.18
N GLU A 599 11.82 -5.92 -12.94
CA GLU A 599 12.31 -6.82 -11.90
C GLU A 599 11.89 -6.36 -10.49
N VAL A 600 11.92 -5.05 -10.22
CA VAL A 600 11.41 -4.47 -8.96
C VAL A 600 9.93 -4.80 -8.77
N LEU A 601 9.12 -4.55 -9.79
CA LEU A 601 7.67 -4.80 -9.73
C LEU A 601 7.35 -6.28 -9.53
N GLN A 602 8.00 -7.16 -10.27
CA GLN A 602 7.80 -8.62 -10.18
C GLN A 602 8.25 -9.15 -8.81
N THR A 603 9.40 -8.71 -8.33
CA THR A 603 9.91 -9.10 -7.01
C THR A 603 8.97 -8.65 -5.90
N LEU A 604 8.60 -7.38 -5.87
CA LEU A 604 7.71 -6.83 -4.84
C LEU A 604 6.33 -7.49 -4.90
N GLN A 605 5.76 -7.70 -6.08
CA GLN A 605 4.49 -8.40 -6.26
C GLN A 605 4.53 -9.84 -5.75
N SER A 606 5.60 -10.57 -6.09
CA SER A 606 5.78 -11.97 -5.67
C SER A 606 5.89 -12.09 -4.17
N GLU A 607 6.76 -11.28 -3.55
CA GLU A 607 7.02 -11.35 -2.11
C GLU A 607 5.86 -10.79 -1.27
N MET A 608 5.21 -9.73 -1.72
CA MET A 608 4.03 -9.16 -1.03
C MET A 608 2.74 -9.95 -1.30
N GLY A 609 2.75 -10.85 -2.30
CA GLY A 609 1.59 -11.66 -2.70
C GLY A 609 0.41 -10.82 -3.22
N THR A 610 0.66 -9.61 -3.67
CA THR A 610 -0.33 -8.67 -4.21
C THR A 610 0.35 -7.78 -5.22
N PRO A 611 -0.32 -7.38 -6.29
CA PRO A 611 0.20 -6.34 -7.16
C PRO A 611 0.50 -5.07 -6.39
N VAL A 612 1.51 -4.37 -6.88
CA VAL A 612 2.05 -3.17 -6.23
C VAL A 612 2.11 -2.00 -7.21
N ASP A 613 2.04 -0.81 -6.66
CA ASP A 613 2.52 0.39 -7.32
C ASP A 613 3.71 0.97 -6.55
N ILE A 614 4.61 1.60 -7.28
CA ILE A 614 5.79 2.25 -6.73
C ILE A 614 5.94 3.65 -7.29
N GLU A 615 6.43 4.57 -6.45
CA GLU A 615 6.98 5.85 -6.89
C GLU A 615 8.50 5.76 -6.95
N PHE A 616 9.09 6.29 -8.00
CA PHE A 616 10.54 6.28 -8.19
C PHE A 616 11.06 7.60 -8.74
N ALA A 617 12.34 7.84 -8.50
CA ALA A 617 13.09 8.95 -9.11
C ALA A 617 14.52 8.52 -9.39
N SER A 618 15.22 9.27 -10.24
CA SER A 618 16.64 9.08 -10.50
C SER A 618 17.38 10.43 -10.53
N ASP A 619 18.55 10.47 -9.95
CA ASP A 619 19.47 11.61 -10.05
C ASP A 619 20.33 11.57 -11.34
N GLY A 620 20.14 10.56 -12.18
CA GLY A 620 20.92 10.27 -13.39
C GLY A 620 21.98 9.20 -13.18
N GLU A 621 22.34 8.87 -11.94
CA GLU A 621 23.31 7.84 -11.58
C GLU A 621 22.64 6.61 -10.94
N ALA A 622 21.73 6.85 -10.01
CA ALA A 622 21.02 5.80 -9.25
C ALA A 622 19.49 5.90 -9.39
N LEU A 623 18.84 4.77 -9.23
CA LEU A 623 17.39 4.67 -9.11
C LEU A 623 17.01 4.65 -7.63
N TYR A 624 16.04 5.49 -7.28
CA TYR A 624 15.52 5.61 -5.91
C TYR A 624 14.06 5.16 -5.85
N LEU A 625 13.75 4.33 -4.87
CA LEU A 625 12.38 4.01 -4.49
C LEU A 625 11.89 5.06 -3.49
N LEU A 626 10.78 5.72 -3.80
CA LEU A 626 10.19 6.80 -2.99
C LEU A 626 8.98 6.34 -2.19
N GLN A 627 8.21 5.41 -2.72
CA GLN A 627 7.03 4.79 -2.10
C GLN A 627 6.76 3.42 -2.72
N CYS A 628 6.15 2.52 -1.95
CA CYS A 628 5.57 1.28 -2.43
C CYS A 628 4.27 1.02 -1.67
N ARG A 629 3.21 0.67 -2.40
CA ARG A 629 1.93 0.29 -1.81
C ARG A 629 1.28 -0.86 -2.58
N PRO A 630 0.35 -1.61 -1.96
CA PRO A 630 -0.50 -2.53 -2.70
C PRO A 630 -1.32 -1.78 -3.73
N GLN A 631 -1.34 -2.26 -4.97
CA GLN A 631 -2.22 -1.73 -6.00
C GLN A 631 -3.65 -2.18 -5.70
N ILE A 632 -4.56 -1.22 -5.56
CA ILE A 632 -5.97 -1.53 -5.36
C ILE A 632 -6.55 -1.99 -6.69
N PHE A 633 -7.16 -3.15 -6.65
CA PHE A 633 -7.88 -3.69 -7.80
C PHE A 633 -9.35 -3.26 -7.76
N ALA A 634 -9.88 -2.87 -8.89
CA ALA A 634 -11.25 -3.25 -9.21
C ALA A 634 -11.26 -4.78 -9.22
N GLU A 635 -11.97 -5.40 -8.27
CA GLU A 635 -12.06 -6.86 -8.14
C GLU A 635 -12.22 -7.50 -9.50
N ARG A 636 -11.58 -8.66 -9.68
CA ARG A 636 -11.48 -9.48 -10.90
C ARG A 636 -12.77 -9.51 -11.71
N SER A 637 -13.04 -8.45 -12.44
CA SER A 637 -14.04 -8.48 -13.50
C SER A 637 -13.39 -9.21 -14.64
N GLY A 638 -13.70 -10.48 -14.81
CA GLY A 638 -13.32 -11.23 -15.99
C GLY A 638 -13.83 -10.54 -17.26
N ALA A 639 -13.29 -10.88 -18.42
CA ALA A 639 -13.80 -10.43 -19.69
C ALA A 639 -15.28 -10.83 -19.81
N SER A 640 -16.17 -9.86 -20.03
CA SER A 640 -17.58 -10.14 -20.23
C SER A 640 -17.82 -10.71 -21.64
N PRO A 641 -18.57 -11.80 -21.80
CA PRO A 641 -18.93 -12.26 -23.14
C PRO A 641 -19.79 -11.20 -23.84
N ILE A 642 -19.38 -10.80 -25.04
CA ILE A 642 -20.12 -9.83 -25.86
C ILE A 642 -21.14 -10.56 -26.71
N PRO A 643 -22.46 -10.36 -26.53
CA PRO A 643 -23.46 -10.96 -27.40
C PRO A 643 -23.51 -10.22 -28.73
N HIS A 644 -23.47 -10.97 -29.85
CA HIS A 644 -23.52 -10.43 -31.21
C HIS A 644 -24.93 -10.52 -31.84
N ASP A 645 -25.92 -11.07 -31.14
CA ASP A 645 -27.28 -11.29 -31.55
C ASP A 645 -28.29 -10.23 -31.07
N ILE A 646 -27.79 -9.09 -30.62
CA ILE A 646 -28.64 -7.98 -30.10
C ILE A 646 -29.19 -7.17 -31.30
N PRO A 647 -30.54 -6.97 -31.38
CA PRO A 647 -31.13 -6.11 -32.37
C PRO A 647 -30.54 -4.68 -32.36
N TYR A 648 -30.25 -4.15 -33.55
CA TYR A 648 -29.59 -2.85 -33.71
C TYR A 648 -30.31 -1.72 -32.96
N GLU A 649 -31.63 -1.73 -32.97
CA GLU A 649 -32.47 -0.75 -32.29
C GLU A 649 -32.36 -0.75 -30.76
N LYS A 650 -31.85 -1.84 -30.20
CA LYS A 650 -31.59 -1.94 -28.76
C LYS A 650 -30.19 -1.50 -28.37
N ILE A 651 -29.29 -1.32 -29.30
CA ILE A 651 -27.93 -0.90 -29.03
C ILE A 651 -27.89 0.62 -28.86
N VAL A 652 -27.36 1.08 -27.71
CA VAL A 652 -27.17 2.50 -27.44
C VAL A 652 -25.79 2.96 -27.90
N PHE A 653 -24.77 2.19 -27.63
CA PHE A 653 -23.40 2.44 -28.13
C PHE A 653 -22.56 1.15 -28.19
N THR A 654 -21.52 1.19 -29.02
CA THR A 654 -20.43 0.20 -29.03
C THR A 654 -19.08 0.90 -28.93
N GLY A 655 -18.06 0.23 -28.40
CA GLY A 655 -16.69 0.72 -28.29
C GLY A 655 -15.69 -0.33 -28.76
N LYS A 656 -14.55 0.09 -29.33
CA LYS A 656 -13.51 -0.80 -29.86
C LYS A 656 -12.08 -0.36 -29.54
N ARG A 657 -11.92 0.57 -28.61
CA ARG A 657 -10.58 1.05 -28.23
C ARG A 657 -10.47 1.21 -26.72
N TYR A 658 -9.35 0.79 -26.17
CA TYR A 658 -8.99 1.01 -24.75
C TYR A 658 -10.04 0.44 -23.80
N ILE A 659 -10.54 -0.73 -24.09
CA ILE A 659 -11.59 -1.39 -23.31
C ILE A 659 -10.97 -2.07 -22.07
N SER A 660 -11.52 -1.82 -20.91
CA SER A 660 -11.26 -2.60 -19.69
C SER A 660 -12.19 -3.80 -19.61
N ASN A 661 -11.88 -4.80 -18.77
CA ASN A 661 -12.79 -5.92 -18.53
C ASN A 661 -13.88 -5.54 -17.52
N GLY A 662 -15.11 -6.01 -17.72
CA GLY A 662 -16.18 -5.87 -16.74
C GLY A 662 -17.59 -5.77 -17.31
N SER A 663 -18.54 -5.55 -16.41
CA SER A 663 -19.94 -5.28 -16.75
C SER A 663 -20.50 -4.19 -15.86
N VAL A 664 -21.50 -3.48 -16.36
CA VAL A 664 -22.31 -2.52 -15.60
C VAL A 664 -23.77 -2.92 -15.81
N PRO A 665 -24.36 -3.66 -14.86
CA PRO A 665 -25.76 -4.07 -14.94
C PRO A 665 -26.68 -2.97 -14.39
N ASP A 666 -27.94 -3.03 -14.81
CA ASP A 666 -29.08 -2.36 -14.17
C ASP A 666 -28.98 -0.80 -14.12
N ILE A 667 -28.51 -0.18 -15.18
CA ILE A 667 -28.51 1.27 -15.31
C ILE A 667 -29.91 1.80 -15.65
N THR A 668 -30.41 2.63 -14.77
CA THR A 668 -31.75 3.26 -14.88
C THR A 668 -31.70 4.68 -15.43
N HIS A 669 -30.58 5.40 -15.26
CA HIS A 669 -30.47 6.80 -15.73
C HIS A 669 -29.18 7.01 -16.54
N ILE A 670 -29.30 7.90 -17.54
CA ILE A 670 -28.16 8.41 -18.31
C ILE A 670 -28.13 9.92 -18.14
N VAL A 671 -27.01 10.46 -17.68
CA VAL A 671 -26.73 11.90 -17.71
C VAL A 671 -25.85 12.13 -18.94
N TYR A 672 -26.40 12.73 -19.95
CA TYR A 672 -25.73 12.98 -21.23
C TYR A 672 -25.47 14.48 -21.42
N VAL A 673 -24.20 14.85 -21.50
CA VAL A 673 -23.78 16.20 -21.90
C VAL A 673 -23.49 16.18 -23.40
N ASP A 674 -24.27 16.93 -24.20
CA ASP A 674 -24.12 16.93 -25.65
C ASP A 674 -22.76 17.50 -26.08
N PRO A 675 -21.89 16.71 -26.75
CA PRO A 675 -20.59 17.19 -27.19
C PRO A 675 -20.65 18.39 -28.14
N LYS A 676 -21.67 18.42 -29.02
CA LYS A 676 -21.84 19.52 -29.97
C LYS A 676 -22.28 20.79 -29.23
N GLY A 677 -23.31 20.70 -28.39
CA GLY A 677 -23.79 21.84 -27.62
C GLY A 677 -22.67 22.39 -26.73
N TYR A 678 -21.96 21.53 -25.99
CA TYR A 678 -20.87 21.94 -25.12
C TYR A 678 -19.74 22.70 -25.86
N SER A 679 -19.37 22.26 -27.06
CA SER A 679 -18.33 22.92 -27.87
C SER A 679 -18.68 24.31 -28.36
N HIS A 680 -19.97 24.64 -28.38
CA HIS A 680 -20.46 25.99 -28.80
C HIS A 680 -20.59 26.97 -27.61
N LEU A 681 -20.40 26.47 -26.35
CA LEU A 681 -20.42 27.34 -25.19
C LEU A 681 -19.23 28.31 -25.22
N SER A 682 -19.54 29.61 -25.21
CA SER A 682 -18.53 30.67 -25.22
C SER A 682 -18.19 31.21 -23.83
N GLN A 683 -19.12 31.06 -22.87
CA GLN A 683 -18.95 31.62 -21.53
C GLN A 683 -18.44 30.55 -20.55
N ARG A 684 -17.41 30.90 -19.81
CA ARG A 684 -16.83 30.03 -18.77
C ARG A 684 -17.83 29.72 -17.65
N SER A 685 -18.73 30.65 -17.32
CA SER A 685 -19.79 30.49 -16.33
C SER A 685 -20.69 29.29 -16.61
N ASP A 686 -21.05 29.10 -17.89
CA ASP A 686 -22.01 28.07 -18.32
C ASP A 686 -21.34 26.69 -18.31
N MET A 687 -20.06 26.63 -18.73
CA MET A 687 -19.26 25.38 -18.59
C MET A 687 -19.12 24.94 -17.14
N LEU A 688 -18.90 25.89 -16.22
CA LEU A 688 -18.85 25.60 -14.78
C LEU A 688 -20.23 25.25 -14.21
N ALA A 689 -21.30 25.82 -14.74
CA ALA A 689 -22.66 25.49 -14.36
C ALA A 689 -23.01 24.04 -14.74
N ILE A 690 -22.55 23.54 -15.89
CA ILE A 690 -22.69 22.14 -16.26
C ILE A 690 -22.01 21.22 -15.26
N GLY A 691 -20.77 21.51 -14.85
CA GLY A 691 -20.08 20.72 -13.81
C GLY A 691 -20.84 20.69 -12.50
N ARG A 692 -21.37 21.85 -12.06
CA ARG A 692 -22.21 21.93 -10.84
C ARG A 692 -23.51 21.15 -10.96
N ALA A 693 -24.17 21.19 -12.11
CA ALA A 693 -25.39 20.41 -12.35
C ALA A 693 -25.09 18.91 -12.28
N VAL A 694 -23.97 18.45 -12.87
CA VAL A 694 -23.52 17.05 -12.79
C VAL A 694 -23.27 16.65 -11.33
N GLY A 695 -22.58 17.48 -10.54
CA GLY A 695 -22.34 17.22 -9.13
C GLY A 695 -23.62 17.11 -8.30
N LYS A 696 -24.62 17.96 -8.55
CA LYS A 696 -25.93 17.84 -7.91
C LYS A 696 -26.67 16.57 -8.34
N LEU A 697 -26.66 16.23 -9.63
CA LEU A 697 -27.26 15.01 -10.15
C LEU A 697 -26.60 13.75 -9.53
N ASN A 698 -25.29 13.78 -9.31
CA ASN A 698 -24.59 12.71 -8.63
C ASN A 698 -25.16 12.39 -7.23
N ASN A 699 -25.62 13.41 -6.52
CA ASN A 699 -26.20 13.25 -5.17
C ASN A 699 -27.69 12.88 -5.19
N LEU A 700 -28.42 13.21 -6.24
CA LEU A 700 -29.86 12.99 -6.35
C LEU A 700 -30.21 11.66 -7.01
N LEU A 701 -29.42 11.20 -7.98
CA LEU A 701 -29.68 9.99 -8.73
C LEU A 701 -29.32 8.71 -7.91
N PRO A 702 -29.97 7.57 -8.18
CA PRO A 702 -29.68 6.33 -7.47
C PRO A 702 -28.23 5.89 -7.62
N LYS A 703 -27.53 5.72 -6.52
CA LYS A 703 -26.11 5.36 -6.46
C LYS A 703 -25.83 4.08 -7.27
N ARG A 704 -24.82 4.15 -8.16
CA ARG A 704 -24.40 3.05 -9.04
C ARG A 704 -25.47 2.55 -10.02
N GLN A 705 -26.54 3.30 -10.26
CA GLN A 705 -27.58 2.99 -11.24
C GLN A 705 -27.69 4.04 -12.35
N PHE A 706 -26.74 4.95 -12.45
CA PHE A 706 -26.63 5.90 -13.55
C PHE A 706 -25.24 5.93 -14.14
N ILE A 707 -25.17 6.40 -15.39
CA ILE A 707 -23.91 6.65 -16.09
C ILE A 707 -23.81 8.11 -16.49
N LEU A 708 -22.57 8.59 -16.55
CA LEU A 708 -22.25 9.92 -17.09
C LEU A 708 -21.67 9.74 -18.48
N MET A 709 -22.19 10.49 -19.45
CA MET A 709 -21.69 10.50 -20.83
C MET A 709 -21.47 11.93 -21.28
N GLY A 710 -20.34 12.25 -21.88
CA GLY A 710 -20.14 13.62 -22.35
C GLY A 710 -18.80 13.86 -23.04
N PRO A 711 -18.56 15.10 -23.48
CA PRO A 711 -17.44 15.46 -24.33
C PRO A 711 -16.11 15.43 -23.62
N GLY A 712 -15.10 14.94 -24.32
CA GLY A 712 -13.71 15.16 -24.00
C GLY A 712 -13.29 14.59 -22.66
N ARG A 713 -12.34 15.29 -22.05
CA ARG A 713 -11.64 14.90 -20.84
C ARG A 713 -12.27 15.54 -19.60
N TRP A 714 -12.93 14.73 -18.80
CA TRP A 714 -13.52 15.16 -17.52
C TRP A 714 -12.42 15.28 -16.42
N GLY A 715 -12.73 16.01 -15.37
CA GLY A 715 -11.81 16.16 -14.22
C GLY A 715 -10.56 17.01 -14.50
N SER A 716 -10.52 17.75 -15.62
CA SER A 716 -9.39 18.63 -15.95
C SER A 716 -9.35 19.84 -15.01
N ARG A 717 -8.25 20.02 -14.29
CA ARG A 717 -7.96 21.18 -13.45
C ARG A 717 -7.26 22.29 -14.24
N GLY A 718 -7.76 22.76 -15.32
CA GLY A 718 -7.09 23.79 -16.10
C GLY A 718 -7.97 24.33 -17.20
N ASP A 719 -7.87 23.79 -18.39
CA ASP A 719 -8.72 24.20 -19.50
C ASP A 719 -10.06 23.44 -19.47
N ILE A 720 -11.10 24.10 -18.99
CA ILE A 720 -12.47 23.56 -18.92
C ILE A 720 -13.12 23.34 -20.29
N ARG A 721 -12.49 23.76 -21.39
CA ARG A 721 -12.95 23.49 -22.76
C ARG A 721 -12.64 22.07 -23.21
N LEU A 722 -11.72 21.39 -22.54
CA LEU A 722 -11.33 20.01 -22.86
C LEU A 722 -12.42 18.99 -22.51
N GLY A 723 -13.30 19.30 -21.58
CA GLY A 723 -14.40 18.45 -21.14
C GLY A 723 -15.11 19.05 -19.92
N VAL A 724 -16.05 18.30 -19.35
CA VAL A 724 -16.82 18.76 -18.20
C VAL A 724 -15.92 18.89 -16.97
N SER A 725 -15.92 20.08 -16.35
CA SER A 725 -15.10 20.36 -15.17
C SER A 725 -15.76 19.82 -13.92
N VAL A 726 -15.32 18.67 -13.47
CA VAL A 726 -15.76 17.97 -12.25
C VAL A 726 -14.57 17.51 -11.42
N SER A 727 -14.78 17.36 -10.13
CA SER A 727 -13.88 16.64 -9.23
C SER A 727 -14.36 15.19 -9.06
N TYR A 728 -13.55 14.35 -8.40
CA TYR A 728 -13.97 12.99 -8.03
C TYR A 728 -15.29 13.00 -7.21
N SER A 729 -15.41 13.91 -6.26
CA SER A 729 -16.60 14.05 -5.41
C SER A 729 -17.87 14.38 -6.19
N ASP A 730 -17.74 15.03 -7.34
CA ASP A 730 -18.90 15.39 -8.18
C ASP A 730 -19.44 14.20 -9.00
N ILE A 731 -18.75 13.04 -9.00
CA ILE A 731 -19.11 11.86 -9.83
C ILE A 731 -18.97 10.52 -9.12
N ASN A 732 -18.65 10.50 -7.85
CA ASN A 732 -18.34 9.30 -7.07
C ASN A 732 -19.47 8.27 -6.95
N ASN A 733 -20.72 8.68 -7.18
CA ASN A 733 -21.90 7.81 -7.15
C ASN A 733 -22.26 7.18 -8.50
N THR A 734 -21.65 7.62 -9.59
CA THR A 734 -21.89 7.04 -10.93
C THR A 734 -21.40 5.58 -11.02
N ALA A 735 -22.05 4.78 -11.84
CA ALA A 735 -21.58 3.44 -12.15
C ALA A 735 -20.45 3.44 -13.19
N MET A 736 -20.52 4.40 -14.13
CA MET A 736 -19.59 4.50 -15.25
C MET A 736 -19.49 5.92 -15.78
N LEU A 737 -18.28 6.29 -16.21
CA LEU A 737 -18.02 7.47 -17.01
C LEU A 737 -17.71 7.07 -18.46
N VAL A 738 -18.45 7.63 -19.40
CA VAL A 738 -18.23 7.48 -20.86
C VAL A 738 -17.76 8.81 -21.43
N GLU A 739 -16.52 8.91 -21.79
CA GLU A 739 -15.96 10.10 -22.44
C GLU A 739 -16.06 9.98 -23.96
N ILE A 740 -16.63 10.97 -24.62
CA ILE A 740 -16.93 10.96 -26.05
C ILE A 740 -15.91 11.83 -26.79
N ALA A 741 -15.09 11.19 -27.64
CA ALA A 741 -14.13 11.87 -28.51
C ALA A 741 -14.71 11.99 -29.93
N ARG A 742 -15.38 13.11 -30.24
CA ARG A 742 -15.81 13.45 -31.60
C ARG A 742 -14.79 14.31 -32.33
N LYS A 743 -14.51 13.99 -33.60
CA LYS A 743 -13.66 14.79 -34.46
C LYS A 743 -14.31 16.13 -34.78
N GLN A 744 -13.56 17.21 -34.62
CA GLN A 744 -13.93 18.57 -35.05
C GLN A 744 -12.87 19.08 -35.99
N GLY A 745 -13.10 18.86 -37.30
CA GLY A 745 -12.07 19.09 -38.32
C GLY A 745 -10.88 18.14 -38.12
N ASN A 746 -9.69 18.68 -37.90
CA ASN A 746 -8.47 17.91 -37.64
C ASN A 746 -8.23 17.68 -36.14
N TYR A 747 -9.12 18.15 -35.28
CA TYR A 747 -8.96 18.03 -33.82
C TYR A 747 -9.78 16.84 -33.27
N LEU A 748 -9.12 15.97 -32.57
CA LEU A 748 -9.73 14.91 -31.77
C LEU A 748 -9.56 15.28 -30.29
N PRO A 749 -10.65 15.40 -29.49
CA PRO A 749 -10.55 15.74 -28.10
C PRO A 749 -9.74 14.71 -27.30
N ASP A 750 -8.94 15.19 -26.35
CA ASP A 750 -8.27 14.34 -25.38
C ASP A 750 -9.27 13.71 -24.40
N LEU A 751 -8.92 12.53 -23.90
CA LEU A 751 -9.71 11.78 -22.94
C LEU A 751 -8.94 11.60 -21.63
N SER A 752 -9.64 11.32 -20.53
CA SER A 752 -9.03 11.10 -19.22
C SER A 752 -8.26 9.79 -19.09
N PHE A 753 -8.34 8.94 -20.10
CA PHE A 753 -7.65 7.66 -20.13
C PHE A 753 -6.15 7.81 -19.81
N GLY A 754 -5.67 7.10 -18.79
CA GLY A 754 -4.28 7.16 -18.32
C GLY A 754 -3.92 8.36 -17.43
N THR A 755 -4.89 9.11 -16.95
CA THR A 755 -4.67 10.20 -15.99
C THR A 755 -4.81 9.72 -14.55
N HIS A 756 -4.45 10.55 -13.58
CA HIS A 756 -4.76 10.29 -12.18
C HIS A 756 -6.28 10.22 -11.94
N PHE A 757 -7.04 11.08 -12.57
CA PHE A 757 -8.50 11.02 -12.52
C PHE A 757 -9.06 9.67 -12.99
N PHE A 758 -8.50 9.09 -14.06
CA PHE A 758 -8.83 7.72 -14.48
C PHE A 758 -8.50 6.70 -13.38
N GLN A 759 -7.38 6.87 -12.69
CA GLN A 759 -7.00 5.99 -11.61
C GLN A 759 -7.93 6.10 -10.40
N ASP A 760 -8.37 7.31 -10.05
CA ASP A 760 -9.40 7.54 -9.02
C ASP A 760 -10.70 6.80 -9.36
N LEU A 761 -11.10 6.78 -10.65
CA LEU A 761 -12.26 6.02 -11.11
C LEU A 761 -12.09 4.52 -10.92
N VAL A 762 -10.91 3.98 -11.27
CA VAL A 762 -10.60 2.54 -11.10
C VAL A 762 -10.62 2.16 -9.62
N GLU A 763 -9.98 2.95 -8.76
CA GLU A 763 -9.94 2.73 -7.31
C GLU A 763 -11.35 2.82 -6.67
N ALA A 764 -12.20 3.68 -7.21
CA ALA A 764 -13.60 3.80 -6.79
C ALA A 764 -14.53 2.74 -7.39
N SER A 765 -14.00 1.82 -8.20
CA SER A 765 -14.79 0.86 -8.98
C SER A 765 -15.82 1.52 -9.91
N ILE A 766 -15.53 2.74 -10.38
CA ILE A 766 -16.27 3.40 -11.44
C ILE A 766 -15.72 2.91 -12.77
N ARG A 767 -16.58 2.34 -13.60
CA ARG A 767 -16.16 1.89 -14.93
C ARG A 767 -15.88 3.09 -15.83
N TYR A 768 -14.93 2.94 -16.73
CA TYR A 768 -14.56 3.98 -17.66
C TYR A 768 -14.59 3.43 -19.10
N LEU A 769 -15.14 4.19 -20.01
CA LEU A 769 -15.16 3.86 -21.44
C LEU A 769 -14.85 5.11 -22.28
N PRO A 770 -13.75 5.12 -23.03
CA PRO A 770 -13.54 6.09 -24.09
C PRO A 770 -14.32 5.67 -25.33
N LEU A 771 -15.14 6.56 -25.86
CA LEU A 771 -16.00 6.31 -27.00
C LEU A 771 -15.63 7.21 -28.19
N TYR A 772 -15.38 6.59 -29.33
CA TYR A 772 -15.02 7.26 -30.59
C TYR A 772 -16.13 7.05 -31.62
N PRO A 773 -17.19 7.87 -31.62
CA PRO A 773 -18.37 7.66 -32.48
C PRO A 773 -18.09 7.75 -33.98
N ASP A 774 -16.99 8.40 -34.35
CA ASP A 774 -16.61 8.63 -35.76
C ASP A 774 -15.74 7.51 -36.36
N ASP A 775 -15.42 6.49 -35.54
CA ASP A 775 -14.67 5.32 -35.99
C ASP A 775 -15.57 4.34 -36.76
N GLU A 776 -14.98 3.63 -37.74
CA GLU A 776 -15.71 2.67 -38.60
C GLU A 776 -16.24 1.48 -37.75
N GLY A 777 -17.52 1.18 -37.94
CA GLY A 777 -18.18 0.08 -37.25
C GLY A 777 -18.55 0.34 -35.81
N ILE A 778 -18.51 1.57 -35.33
CA ILE A 778 -19.03 1.99 -34.03
C ILE A 778 -20.50 2.39 -34.17
N ILE A 779 -21.33 1.85 -33.30
CA ILE A 779 -22.72 2.26 -33.18
C ILE A 779 -22.82 3.29 -32.06
N PHE A 780 -23.41 4.44 -32.36
CA PHE A 780 -23.72 5.48 -31.40
C PHE A 780 -25.12 6.03 -31.64
N ASN A 781 -26.08 5.68 -30.80
CA ASN A 781 -27.49 6.03 -30.97
C ASN A 781 -27.75 7.44 -30.43
N GLU A 782 -27.26 8.45 -31.18
CA GLU A 782 -27.47 9.86 -30.85
C GLU A 782 -28.96 10.23 -30.77
N ALA A 783 -29.81 9.56 -31.59
CA ALA A 783 -31.25 9.80 -31.56
C ALA A 783 -31.88 9.39 -30.24
N PHE A 784 -31.47 8.30 -29.64
CA PHE A 784 -31.91 7.89 -28.29
C PHE A 784 -31.46 8.90 -27.26
N LEU A 785 -30.19 9.34 -27.29
CA LEU A 785 -29.61 10.24 -26.29
C LEU A 785 -30.16 11.66 -26.34
N SER A 786 -30.50 12.17 -27.56
CA SER A 786 -30.94 13.56 -27.75
C SER A 786 -32.46 13.75 -27.84
N ARG A 787 -33.22 12.69 -28.15
CA ARG A 787 -34.68 12.78 -28.35
C ARG A 787 -35.50 12.13 -27.24
N SER A 788 -34.88 11.40 -26.33
CA SER A 788 -35.54 10.88 -25.14
C SER A 788 -36.03 12.02 -24.25
N HIS A 789 -37.05 11.77 -23.46
CA HIS A 789 -37.58 12.77 -22.52
C HIS A 789 -36.47 13.15 -21.52
N ASN A 790 -36.19 14.45 -21.44
CA ASN A 790 -35.18 15.02 -20.54
C ASN A 790 -35.86 15.45 -19.23
N ILE A 791 -35.56 14.76 -18.15
CA ILE A 791 -36.13 15.03 -16.82
C ILE A 791 -35.28 16.03 -16.00
N LEU A 792 -34.25 16.69 -16.59
CA LEU A 792 -33.38 17.64 -15.87
C LEU A 792 -34.20 18.74 -15.15
N SER A 793 -35.14 19.37 -15.85
CA SER A 793 -35.98 20.43 -15.28
C SER A 793 -36.91 19.97 -14.16
N GLU A 794 -37.25 18.66 -14.14
CA GLU A 794 -38.06 18.06 -13.09
C GLU A 794 -37.25 17.80 -11.83
N ILE A 795 -35.98 17.39 -12.00
CA ILE A 795 -35.10 17.06 -10.90
C ILE A 795 -34.36 18.30 -10.38
N LEU A 796 -33.90 19.18 -11.26
CA LEU A 796 -33.09 20.36 -10.98
C LEU A 796 -33.67 21.61 -11.69
N PRO A 797 -34.79 22.19 -11.23
CA PRO A 797 -35.39 23.33 -11.88
C PRO A 797 -34.48 24.56 -12.02
N GLU A 798 -33.53 24.75 -11.12
CA GLU A 798 -32.55 25.83 -11.17
C GLU A 798 -31.57 25.74 -12.36
N PHE A 799 -31.46 24.58 -12.98
CA PHE A 799 -30.64 24.36 -14.17
C PHE A 799 -31.45 24.16 -15.45
N ASP A 800 -32.70 24.59 -15.47
CA ASP A 800 -33.59 24.51 -16.66
C ASP A 800 -32.96 25.13 -17.91
N HIS A 801 -32.20 26.21 -17.73
CA HIS A 801 -31.46 26.88 -18.82
C HIS A 801 -30.37 26.02 -19.45
N LEU A 802 -29.98 24.88 -18.87
CA LEU A 802 -28.97 23.95 -19.38
C LEU A 802 -29.56 22.74 -20.11
N THR A 803 -30.89 22.66 -20.28
CA THR A 803 -31.58 21.51 -20.94
C THR A 803 -31.18 21.31 -22.37
N GLU A 804 -30.66 22.31 -23.07
CA GLU A 804 -30.08 22.20 -24.42
C GLU A 804 -28.71 21.50 -24.41
N TYR A 805 -28.03 21.46 -23.28
CA TYR A 805 -26.65 20.94 -23.14
C TYR A 805 -26.58 19.66 -22.30
N ILE A 806 -27.50 19.49 -21.36
CA ILE A 806 -27.57 18.31 -20.48
C ILE A 806 -28.93 17.64 -20.64
N SER A 807 -28.93 16.35 -20.95
CA SER A 807 -30.10 15.49 -20.93
C SER A 807 -29.98 14.46 -19.81
N VAL A 808 -30.97 14.41 -18.93
CA VAL A 808 -31.12 13.35 -17.93
C VAL A 808 -32.23 12.44 -18.38
N ILE A 809 -31.87 11.20 -18.73
CA ILE A 809 -32.78 10.22 -19.36
C ILE A 809 -33.12 9.14 -18.33
N ASP A 810 -34.40 8.99 -18.01
CA ASP A 810 -34.95 7.84 -17.30
C ASP A 810 -35.13 6.70 -18.32
N VAL A 811 -34.18 5.74 -18.32
CA VAL A 811 -34.12 4.67 -19.33
C VAL A 811 -35.36 3.77 -19.29
N PRO A 812 -35.85 3.29 -18.15
CA PRO A 812 -37.12 2.55 -18.08
C PRO A 812 -38.30 3.27 -18.70
N SER A 813 -38.46 4.56 -18.41
CA SER A 813 -39.59 5.34 -18.93
C SER A 813 -39.52 5.55 -20.43
N CYS A 814 -38.31 5.65 -20.99
CA CYS A 814 -38.09 5.87 -22.44
C CYS A 814 -37.99 4.58 -23.26
N SER A 815 -37.87 3.39 -22.62
CA SER A 815 -37.58 2.13 -23.30
C SER A 815 -38.53 0.97 -22.94
N ASN A 816 -39.80 1.25 -22.67
CA ASN A 816 -40.80 0.24 -22.31
C ASN A 816 -40.37 -0.64 -21.13
N GLY A 817 -39.81 -0.04 -20.07
CA GLY A 817 -39.41 -0.74 -18.87
C GLY A 817 -38.04 -1.47 -18.95
N ASN A 818 -37.31 -1.30 -20.05
CA ASN A 818 -35.95 -1.81 -20.15
C ASN A 818 -34.96 -0.92 -19.39
N ILE A 819 -33.81 -1.50 -19.05
CA ILE A 819 -32.67 -0.83 -18.45
C ILE A 819 -31.48 -0.87 -19.40
N LEU A 820 -30.50 0.00 -19.21
CA LEU A 820 -29.23 -0.08 -19.94
C LEU A 820 -28.30 -1.08 -19.25
N ARG A 821 -27.77 -2.01 -20.01
CA ARG A 821 -26.72 -2.94 -19.60
C ARG A 821 -25.48 -2.73 -20.43
N ILE A 822 -24.31 -2.73 -19.78
CA ILE A 822 -23.04 -2.49 -20.47
C ILE A 822 -22.11 -3.68 -20.19
N LEU A 823 -21.53 -4.22 -21.25
CA LEU A 823 -20.56 -5.31 -21.20
C LEU A 823 -19.25 -4.86 -21.84
N LEU A 824 -18.13 -5.20 -21.20
CA LEU A 824 -16.80 -4.78 -21.58
C LEU A 824 -15.89 -6.01 -21.65
N ASN A 825 -15.19 -6.18 -22.76
CA ASN A 825 -14.26 -7.28 -23.01
C ASN A 825 -12.95 -6.73 -23.59
N ALA A 826 -11.93 -6.64 -22.75
CA ALA A 826 -10.63 -6.13 -23.15
C ALA A 826 -9.83 -7.13 -24.02
N ASP A 827 -10.17 -8.42 -23.99
CA ASP A 827 -9.47 -9.43 -24.78
C ASP A 827 -9.94 -9.41 -26.23
N LEU A 828 -11.19 -8.98 -26.47
CA LEU A 828 -11.76 -8.73 -27.78
C LEU A 828 -11.62 -7.26 -28.22
N ASP A 829 -11.20 -6.38 -27.32
CA ASP A 829 -11.24 -4.92 -27.45
C ASP A 829 -12.64 -4.41 -27.86
N GLU A 830 -13.68 -5.00 -27.24
CA GLU A 830 -15.09 -4.71 -27.53
C GLU A 830 -15.86 -4.29 -26.28
N ALA A 831 -16.71 -3.28 -26.47
CA ALA A 831 -17.70 -2.85 -25.49
C ALA A 831 -19.07 -2.68 -26.14
N ILE A 832 -20.14 -2.99 -25.42
CA ILE A 832 -21.51 -2.77 -25.88
C ILE A 832 -22.40 -2.29 -24.74
N GLY A 833 -23.16 -1.21 -25.00
CA GLY A 833 -24.27 -0.74 -24.17
C GLY A 833 -25.60 -0.96 -24.87
N PHE A 834 -26.51 -1.73 -24.26
CA PHE A 834 -27.76 -2.11 -24.89
C PHE A 834 -28.94 -2.16 -23.90
N LEU A 835 -30.15 -2.00 -24.43
CA LEU A 835 -31.40 -2.04 -23.66
C LEU A 835 -31.84 -3.50 -23.47
N ALA A 836 -32.02 -3.87 -22.19
CA ALA A 836 -32.42 -5.22 -21.78
C ALA A 836 -33.50 -5.15 -20.69
N PRO A 837 -34.36 -6.17 -20.55
CA PRO A 837 -35.29 -6.26 -19.42
C PRO A 837 -34.51 -6.21 -18.10
N PRO A 838 -35.06 -5.55 -17.05
CA PRO A 838 -34.48 -5.57 -15.71
C PRO A 838 -34.33 -7.01 -15.22
N GLY A 839 -33.23 -7.30 -14.51
CA GLY A 839 -33.09 -8.58 -13.82
C GLY A 839 -34.24 -8.74 -12.81
N ARG A 840 -34.65 -10.00 -12.52
CA ARG A 840 -35.76 -10.24 -11.58
C ARG A 840 -35.46 -9.54 -10.24
N PRO A 841 -36.47 -8.87 -9.61
CA PRO A 841 -36.24 -8.22 -8.32
C PRO A 841 -35.78 -9.23 -7.28
N ARG A 842 -34.72 -8.90 -6.54
CA ARG A 842 -34.35 -9.66 -5.34
C ARG A 842 -35.47 -9.53 -4.34
N ASP A 843 -36.13 -10.63 -3.98
CA ASP A 843 -36.99 -10.65 -2.80
C ASP A 843 -36.17 -10.22 -1.57
N LYS A 844 -36.60 -9.11 -0.97
CA LYS A 844 -36.04 -8.66 0.31
C LYS A 844 -36.48 -9.62 1.42
N GLN A 845 -35.83 -10.76 1.52
CA GLN A 845 -35.91 -11.58 2.73
C GLN A 845 -35.08 -10.91 3.81
N LYS A 846 -35.72 -10.67 4.94
CA LYS A 846 -35.18 -10.14 6.17
C LYS A 846 -33.90 -10.88 6.54
N GLN A 847 -32.75 -10.26 6.40
CA GLN A 847 -31.51 -10.76 6.96
C GLN A 847 -31.40 -10.31 8.41
N SER A 848 -31.34 -11.27 9.32
CA SER A 848 -30.77 -11.12 10.64
C SER A 848 -29.24 -10.87 10.49
N PRO A 849 -28.59 -10.08 11.33
CA PRO A 849 -27.19 -9.75 11.18
C PRO A 849 -26.33 -10.93 11.62
N THR A 850 -25.73 -11.63 10.67
CA THR A 850 -24.59 -12.50 10.91
C THR A 850 -23.47 -12.17 9.94
N ASN A 851 -22.30 -11.86 10.52
CA ASN A 851 -21.03 -11.60 9.89
C ASN A 851 -20.71 -12.56 8.75
N HIS A 852 -20.52 -12.01 7.55
CA HIS A 852 -19.40 -12.26 6.65
C HIS A 852 -19.62 -11.44 5.37
N ASP A 853 -18.83 -10.37 5.20
CA ASP A 853 -18.62 -9.72 3.90
C ASP A 853 -17.99 -10.73 2.94
N ARG A 854 -18.84 -11.46 2.20
CA ARG A 854 -18.46 -12.08 0.94
C ARG A 854 -18.81 -11.09 -0.16
N ASN A 855 -17.81 -10.56 -0.81
CA ASN A 855 -17.88 -9.77 -2.04
C ASN A 855 -18.91 -10.42 -2.98
N GLN A 856 -19.92 -9.64 -3.40
CA GLN A 856 -20.93 -10.10 -4.36
C GLN A 856 -20.29 -10.17 -5.75
N GLU A 857 -19.73 -11.31 -6.06
CA GLU A 857 -19.47 -11.69 -7.46
C GLU A 857 -20.80 -11.67 -8.23
N ASP A 858 -20.81 -11.01 -9.39
CA ASP A 858 -21.98 -11.11 -10.29
C ASP A 858 -22.27 -12.59 -10.54
N ALA A 859 -23.50 -13.02 -10.30
CA ALA A 859 -23.87 -14.43 -10.28
C ALA A 859 -23.55 -15.16 -11.59
N TRP A 860 -23.55 -14.44 -12.71
CA TRP A 860 -23.17 -15.00 -14.01
C TRP A 860 -21.65 -15.20 -14.14
N MET A 861 -20.80 -14.34 -13.56
CA MET A 861 -19.34 -14.47 -13.58
C MET A 861 -18.88 -15.67 -12.74
N TRP A 862 -19.49 -15.87 -11.58
CA TRP A 862 -19.22 -17.05 -10.78
C TRP A 862 -19.54 -18.33 -11.57
N ARG A 863 -20.69 -18.34 -12.28
CA ARG A 863 -21.10 -19.48 -13.10
C ARG A 863 -20.19 -19.71 -14.30
N LEU A 864 -19.76 -18.66 -14.96
CA LEU A 864 -18.80 -18.78 -16.05
C LEU A 864 -17.48 -19.39 -15.55
N ARG A 865 -16.94 -18.91 -14.42
CA ARG A 865 -15.73 -19.49 -13.81
C ARG A 865 -15.91 -20.95 -13.38
N MET A 866 -17.08 -21.30 -12.88
CA MET A 866 -17.37 -22.72 -12.56
C MET A 866 -17.46 -23.57 -13.83
N ALA A 867 -18.04 -23.07 -14.90
CA ALA A 867 -18.06 -23.73 -16.19
C ALA A 867 -16.65 -23.95 -16.75
N GLU A 868 -15.79 -22.92 -16.70
CA GLU A 868 -14.38 -23.01 -17.08
C GLU A 868 -13.61 -24.01 -16.19
N ARG A 869 -13.89 -24.00 -14.90
CA ARG A 869 -13.29 -24.96 -13.97
C ARG A 869 -13.73 -26.40 -14.25
N ILE A 870 -15.01 -26.63 -14.52
CA ILE A 870 -15.51 -27.94 -14.96
C ILE A 870 -14.80 -28.36 -16.26
N ALA A 871 -14.71 -27.47 -17.24
CA ALA A 871 -14.05 -27.76 -18.50
C ALA A 871 -12.53 -28.05 -18.34
N SER A 872 -11.86 -27.40 -17.43
CA SER A 872 -10.42 -27.62 -17.15
C SER A 872 -10.13 -28.94 -16.40
N HIS A 873 -11.11 -29.50 -15.71
CA HIS A 873 -10.98 -30.76 -14.96
C HIS A 873 -11.55 -31.97 -15.68
N VAL A 874 -12.23 -31.77 -16.83
CA VAL A 874 -12.73 -32.90 -17.60
C VAL A 874 -11.57 -33.64 -18.29
N ASP A 875 -11.51 -34.94 -18.08
CA ASP A 875 -10.61 -35.82 -18.84
C ASP A 875 -11.24 -36.10 -20.22
N ALA A 876 -10.84 -35.29 -21.20
CA ALA A 876 -11.46 -35.34 -22.54
C ALA A 876 -11.28 -36.70 -23.24
N GLU A 877 -10.16 -37.39 -23.04
CA GLU A 877 -9.92 -38.73 -23.61
C GLU A 877 -10.76 -39.81 -22.93
N ARG A 878 -10.79 -39.80 -21.59
CA ARG A 878 -11.55 -40.76 -20.79
C ARG A 878 -13.04 -40.69 -21.09
N PHE A 879 -13.59 -39.49 -21.20
CA PHE A 879 -15.04 -39.30 -21.40
C PHE A 879 -15.45 -39.07 -22.85
N GLY A 880 -14.48 -39.03 -23.79
CA GLY A 880 -14.75 -38.80 -25.21
C GLY A 880 -15.27 -37.40 -25.54
N VAL A 881 -14.95 -36.39 -24.70
CA VAL A 881 -15.39 -35.00 -24.89
C VAL A 881 -14.60 -34.38 -26.00
N LYS A 882 -15.30 -33.74 -26.96
CA LYS A 882 -14.69 -32.99 -28.08
C LYS A 882 -14.73 -31.48 -27.85
N ALA A 883 -15.79 -30.96 -27.25
CA ALA A 883 -15.94 -29.56 -26.91
C ALA A 883 -17.02 -29.37 -25.83
N MET A 884 -16.89 -28.29 -25.05
CA MET A 884 -17.90 -27.85 -24.09
C MET A 884 -18.23 -26.38 -24.38
N TYR A 885 -19.51 -26.05 -24.35
CA TYR A 885 -20.01 -24.71 -24.62
C TYR A 885 -20.92 -24.24 -23.48
N VAL A 886 -20.75 -23.00 -23.06
CA VAL A 886 -21.68 -22.34 -22.12
C VAL A 886 -22.77 -21.68 -22.95
N PHE A 887 -24.03 -21.84 -22.56
CA PHE A 887 -25.16 -21.17 -23.20
C PHE A 887 -26.16 -20.63 -22.16
N GLY A 888 -27.32 -20.14 -22.59
CA GLY A 888 -28.35 -19.65 -21.68
C GLY A 888 -27.99 -18.34 -20.96
N SER A 889 -28.48 -18.20 -19.75
CA SER A 889 -28.36 -16.98 -18.96
C SER A 889 -26.91 -16.65 -18.57
N THR A 890 -26.06 -17.65 -18.39
CA THR A 890 -24.63 -17.47 -18.09
C THR A 890 -23.89 -16.88 -19.28
N LYS A 891 -24.09 -17.40 -20.49
CA LYS A 891 -23.52 -16.86 -21.73
C LYS A 891 -23.92 -15.40 -21.95
N ASN A 892 -25.16 -15.05 -21.70
CA ASN A 892 -25.71 -13.73 -21.96
C ASN A 892 -25.49 -12.74 -20.81
N ALA A 893 -24.70 -13.09 -19.81
CA ALA A 893 -24.44 -12.28 -18.60
C ALA A 893 -25.72 -11.84 -17.85
N THR A 894 -26.78 -12.67 -17.94
CA THR A 894 -28.09 -12.40 -17.34
C THR A 894 -28.41 -13.35 -16.18
N ALA A 895 -27.50 -14.28 -15.83
CA ALA A 895 -27.71 -15.23 -14.77
C ALA A 895 -27.78 -14.54 -13.40
N GLY A 896 -28.88 -14.79 -12.69
CA GLY A 896 -29.07 -14.34 -11.29
C GLY A 896 -28.61 -15.39 -10.27
N PRO A 897 -28.74 -15.10 -8.97
CA PRO A 897 -28.29 -16.04 -7.90
C PRO A 897 -28.94 -17.43 -7.95
N GLY A 898 -30.13 -17.56 -8.49
CA GLY A 898 -30.85 -18.82 -8.65
C GLY A 898 -30.79 -19.44 -10.05
N SER A 899 -29.93 -18.94 -10.95
CA SER A 899 -29.80 -19.50 -12.30
C SER A 899 -28.90 -20.72 -12.32
N ASP A 900 -29.18 -21.68 -13.22
CA ASP A 900 -28.33 -22.84 -13.45
C ASP A 900 -27.13 -22.51 -14.36
N ILE A 901 -26.16 -23.43 -14.43
CA ILE A 901 -25.08 -23.42 -15.39
C ILE A 901 -25.45 -24.31 -16.56
N ASP A 902 -25.83 -23.71 -17.67
CA ASP A 902 -26.21 -24.44 -18.87
C ASP A 902 -24.97 -24.80 -19.70
N LEU A 903 -24.64 -26.08 -19.78
CA LEU A 903 -23.52 -26.60 -20.55
C LEU A 903 -24.00 -27.49 -21.68
N LEU A 904 -23.56 -27.24 -22.91
CA LEU A 904 -23.69 -28.13 -24.05
C LEU A 904 -22.35 -28.84 -24.24
N VAL A 905 -22.35 -30.16 -24.14
CA VAL A 905 -21.16 -30.98 -24.32
C VAL A 905 -21.21 -31.79 -25.58
N HIS A 906 -20.24 -31.59 -26.46
CA HIS A 906 -20.07 -32.42 -27.65
C HIS A 906 -19.23 -33.64 -27.32
N VAL A 907 -19.85 -34.82 -27.33
CA VAL A 907 -19.22 -36.11 -27.03
C VAL A 907 -19.08 -36.93 -28.30
N GLY A 908 -17.88 -37.40 -28.59
CA GLY A 908 -17.57 -38.30 -29.71
C GLY A 908 -17.17 -39.72 -29.23
N GLY A 909 -17.54 -40.07 -28.00
CA GLY A 909 -17.19 -41.35 -27.37
C GLY A 909 -18.34 -42.40 -27.41
N SER A 910 -18.10 -43.54 -26.75
CA SER A 910 -19.05 -44.59 -26.59
C SER A 910 -20.23 -44.22 -25.64
N SER A 911 -21.31 -44.98 -25.68
CA SER A 911 -22.44 -44.79 -24.74
C SER A 911 -22.03 -44.97 -23.27
N GLU A 912 -21.00 -45.76 -22.98
CA GLU A 912 -20.44 -45.95 -21.65
C GLU A 912 -19.67 -44.72 -21.20
N GLN A 913 -18.84 -44.14 -22.05
CA GLN A 913 -18.14 -42.90 -21.80
C GLN A 913 -19.11 -41.72 -21.55
N THR A 914 -20.21 -41.67 -22.32
CA THR A 914 -21.23 -40.64 -22.15
C THR A 914 -21.96 -40.78 -20.82
N ARG A 915 -22.25 -42.03 -20.40
CA ARG A 915 -22.84 -42.30 -19.08
C ARG A 915 -21.91 -41.89 -17.94
N ASP A 916 -20.63 -42.26 -18.05
CA ASP A 916 -19.61 -41.92 -17.02
C ASP A 916 -19.38 -40.42 -16.92
N LEU A 917 -19.43 -39.70 -18.04
CA LEU A 917 -19.43 -38.24 -18.07
C LEU A 917 -20.63 -37.65 -17.31
N GLY A 918 -21.84 -38.24 -17.53
CA GLY A 918 -23.05 -37.83 -16.81
C GLY A 918 -22.88 -37.94 -15.31
N ILE A 919 -22.39 -39.10 -14.82
CA ILE A 919 -22.13 -39.32 -13.41
C ILE A 919 -21.10 -38.33 -12.85
N TRP A 920 -20.05 -38.04 -13.61
CA TRP A 920 -19.02 -37.07 -13.23
C TRP A 920 -19.60 -35.65 -13.15
N LEU A 921 -20.44 -35.22 -14.08
CA LEU A 921 -21.13 -33.92 -14.07
C LEU A 921 -22.15 -33.81 -12.93
N ASP A 922 -22.86 -34.91 -12.61
CA ASP A 922 -23.76 -34.98 -11.45
C ASP A 922 -22.99 -34.78 -10.12
N GLY A 923 -21.76 -35.30 -10.03
CA GLY A 923 -20.87 -35.06 -8.91
C GLY A 923 -20.52 -33.57 -8.76
N TRP A 924 -20.23 -32.88 -9.86
CA TRP A 924 -20.01 -31.42 -9.87
C TRP A 924 -21.29 -30.67 -9.47
N ASN A 925 -22.46 -31.07 -10.01
CA ASN A 925 -23.73 -30.44 -9.67
C ASN A 925 -24.04 -30.54 -8.17
N SER A 926 -23.82 -31.71 -7.56
CA SER A 926 -23.99 -31.92 -6.13
C SER A 926 -23.03 -31.06 -5.30
N SER A 927 -21.76 -31.04 -5.68
CA SER A 927 -20.73 -30.22 -5.00
C SER A 927 -21.03 -28.73 -5.10
N LEU A 928 -21.48 -28.24 -6.26
CA LEU A 928 -21.81 -26.81 -6.45
C LEU A 928 -23.10 -26.42 -5.71
N SER A 929 -24.07 -27.35 -5.56
CA SER A 929 -25.27 -27.11 -4.78
C SER A 929 -24.94 -26.93 -3.29
N GLU A 930 -24.04 -27.75 -2.72
CA GLU A 930 -23.58 -27.61 -1.33
C GLU A 930 -22.78 -26.33 -1.11
N TYR A 931 -22.06 -25.85 -2.13
CA TYR A 931 -21.26 -24.63 -2.04
C TYR A 931 -22.11 -23.34 -2.07
N ASN A 932 -23.32 -23.41 -2.59
CA ASN A 932 -24.28 -22.29 -2.67
C ASN A 932 -25.20 -22.18 -1.44
N TYR A 933 -25.19 -23.14 -0.54
CA TYR A 933 -25.86 -23.11 0.75
C TYR A 933 -24.86 -22.73 1.83
#